data_6e151cd2e1a3668daa55adc1a59e0508
#
_entry.id   6e151cd2e1a3668daa55adc1a59e0508
#
_cell.length_a   1.000
_cell.length_b   1.000
_cell.length_c   1.000
_cell.angle_alpha   90.00
_cell.angle_beta   90.00
_cell.angle_gamma   90.00
#
_symmetry.space_group_name_H-M   'P 1'
#
loop_
_entity.id
_entity.type
_entity.pdbx_description
1 polymer ?
#
loop_
_entity_poly.entity_id
_entity_poly.type
_entity_poly.pdbx_seq_one_letter_code
_entity_poly.pdbx_strand_id
1 'polypeptide(L)'
;MNFDIASLRAYETGVGSKNQHPPVLMVKSGGRGIIRPVNDNDDEATAIMFKSHYSLLEKPFEPISGSLNSFLPVILELVSGSPLESLWDHIVKQYHNLGYQRLLGHRLKYLAFIQDHPVAALSWSAPALKIGVRDRFIGWSEDQRITYLDRIANNSRFLILPWVSVRNLASHVLSLNIKRLVKDWEQHFNKALWLLETFVDPTRFKGTSYKAANWKFIGQTNGFAKQGRGYIHHGSIKDVYVYVLEPDFRKIIGCEQKPYDLFHRPPPSLEKMEDLKMILRHSDWNPQLVPWMTLTEEDVEIMADELVTFHEQFHDCFGRIEHHRLGLAYISGLMSNMEAKSAEPVALEFLGEKGVRPLQRFMKNFLWDHEAMELKNQVLLSPLISDPDGMVNVDSCEFIKKGKESVGVARQYCGSMGKVENCQSGVFVGYSSKKGYALLTCRLYMPKIWFSPEYEQRRKDNLVPENLTFQTKLQIALELINKIAQTKLFPAKWIGCDATFGSDIHFLESLPKGYYYFADVRSNTKVFLKRPNVYLPPYKGRGRRPKRLQLLPDQPQPQTVSDIARSTKCRWKPVVLAEGAKGPIVAEVARLRVYPSRDGLPKDSPVWLFIRRNPDGQMKFSFSNAPKNMPLSEMCKASVMRWPIEQCFEEGKDQLGMDHYEHRSWP
;
A
#
# COMPACT_ATOMS: atom_id res chain seq x y z
N MET A 1 -27.13 32.53 14.56
CA MET A 1 -27.70 31.52 15.47
C MET A 1 -26.52 30.78 16.04
N ASN A 2 -26.29 30.99 17.33
CA ASN A 2 -25.15 30.43 18.05
C ASN A 2 -25.20 28.90 18.02
N PHE A 3 -24.16 28.27 17.55
CA PHE A 3 -23.90 26.88 17.79
C PHE A 3 -23.13 26.75 19.12
N ASP A 4 -23.78 26.11 20.06
CA ASP A 4 -23.29 25.88 21.41
C ASP A 4 -22.24 24.78 21.40
N ILE A 5 -20.97 25.16 21.61
CA ILE A 5 -19.79 24.28 21.71
C ILE A 5 -19.72 23.58 23.09
N ALA A 6 -20.80 23.63 23.90
CA ALA A 6 -20.79 23.16 25.29
C ALA A 6 -20.97 21.64 25.46
N SER A 7 -21.09 20.83 24.42
CA SER A 7 -21.30 19.38 24.54
C SER A 7 -20.06 18.49 24.39
N LEU A 8 -18.86 19.06 24.32
CA LEU A 8 -17.59 18.30 24.23
C LEU A 8 -16.83 18.23 25.57
N ARG A 9 -17.42 18.64 26.70
CA ARG A 9 -16.81 18.48 28.02
C ARG A 9 -17.73 17.74 29.00
N ALA A 10 -17.73 16.41 28.91
CA ALA A 10 -18.25 15.58 30.02
C ALA A 10 -17.74 14.13 29.93
N TYR A 11 -16.45 13.92 30.13
CA TYR A 11 -15.94 12.60 30.55
C TYR A 11 -14.53 12.74 31.18
N GLU A 12 -14.40 13.62 32.16
CA GLU A 12 -13.37 13.53 33.18
C GLU A 12 -13.84 14.33 34.40
N THR A 13 -14.23 13.65 35.43
CA THR A 13 -14.11 13.87 36.86
C THR A 13 -15.30 13.24 37.59
N GLY A 14 -15.04 12.19 38.29
CA GLY A 14 -16.01 11.56 39.20
C GLY A 14 -15.32 10.65 40.18
N VAL A 15 -14.59 11.25 41.12
CA VAL A 15 -14.17 10.54 42.35
C VAL A 15 -15.34 10.50 43.29
N GLY A 16 -15.75 9.29 43.71
CA GLY A 16 -16.80 9.11 44.70
C GLY A 16 -16.96 7.66 45.15
N SER A 17 -16.41 7.38 46.28
CA SER A 17 -16.43 6.12 47.08
C SER A 17 -17.74 5.34 47.12
N LYS A 18 -17.69 4.02 47.01
CA LYS A 18 -18.06 2.99 48.04
C LYS A 18 -18.34 1.62 47.41
N ASN A 19 -17.62 0.63 47.94
CA ASN A 19 -17.95 -0.80 48.09
C ASN A 19 -19.10 -1.39 47.25
N GLN A 20 -18.77 -2.31 46.32
CA GLN A 20 -19.50 -3.57 46.14
C GLN A 20 -18.77 -4.50 45.17
N HIS A 21 -18.88 -5.79 45.41
CA HIS A 21 -18.22 -6.94 44.83
C HIS A 21 -18.23 -6.99 43.27
N PRO A 22 -17.21 -7.60 42.62
CA PRO A 22 -17.18 -7.77 41.17
C PRO A 22 -18.20 -8.83 40.73
N PRO A 23 -18.82 -8.65 39.55
CA PRO A 23 -19.73 -9.64 38.97
C PRO A 23 -18.96 -10.83 38.37
N VAL A 24 -19.42 -12.02 38.72
CA VAL A 24 -19.01 -13.30 38.17
C VAL A 24 -19.48 -13.40 36.73
N LEU A 25 -18.56 -13.47 35.77
CA LEU A 25 -18.86 -13.73 34.36
C LEU A 25 -19.04 -15.24 34.18
N MET A 26 -20.28 -15.68 33.99
CA MET A 26 -20.59 -17.03 33.52
C MET A 26 -20.24 -17.18 32.02
N VAL A 27 -19.24 -17.98 31.73
CA VAL A 27 -19.00 -18.48 30.38
C VAL A 27 -19.67 -19.85 30.26
N LYS A 28 -20.71 -19.93 29.43
CA LYS A 28 -21.28 -21.22 29.02
C LYS A 28 -20.35 -21.89 28.00
N SER A 29 -19.68 -22.97 28.39
CA SER A 29 -19.07 -23.92 27.45
C SER A 29 -19.76 -25.26 27.60
N GLY A 30 -20.39 -25.72 26.52
CA GLY A 30 -20.88 -27.10 26.45
C GLY A 30 -19.73 -28.08 26.25
N GLY A 31 -19.59 -29.06 27.12
CA GLY A 31 -18.62 -30.15 26.95
C GLY A 31 -18.31 -30.79 28.29
N ARG A 32 -18.78 -32.03 28.51
CA ARG A 32 -18.60 -32.83 29.73
C ARG A 32 -17.12 -33.04 30.04
N GLY A 33 -16.67 -32.52 31.17
CA GLY A 33 -15.36 -32.81 31.77
C GLY A 33 -15.49 -32.94 33.28
N ILE A 34 -15.01 -34.03 33.82
CA ILE A 34 -15.06 -34.45 35.22
C ILE A 34 -14.22 -33.47 36.05
N ILE A 35 -14.84 -32.83 37.01
CA ILE A 35 -14.19 -31.97 38.01
C ILE A 35 -13.56 -32.89 39.07
N ARG A 36 -12.23 -32.85 39.22
CA ARG A 36 -11.57 -33.30 40.45
C ARG A 36 -11.33 -32.11 41.36
N PRO A 37 -11.49 -32.24 42.67
CA PRO A 37 -11.20 -31.13 43.59
C PRO A 37 -9.68 -30.88 43.62
N VAL A 38 -9.32 -29.60 43.51
CA VAL A 38 -7.95 -29.09 43.67
C VAL A 38 -7.66 -29.00 45.16
N ASN A 39 -6.53 -29.50 45.61
CA ASN A 39 -6.09 -29.43 47.00
C ASN A 39 -5.65 -27.99 47.33
N ASP A 40 -6.18 -27.46 48.43
CA ASP A 40 -5.92 -26.11 48.98
C ASP A 40 -4.43 -25.80 49.29
N ASN A 41 -3.54 -26.79 49.26
CA ASN A 41 -2.11 -26.58 49.53
C ASN A 41 -1.27 -26.11 48.32
N ASP A 42 -1.81 -26.14 47.08
CA ASP A 42 -1.07 -25.66 45.90
C ASP A 42 -1.23 -24.15 45.68
N ASP A 43 -2.28 -23.51 46.25
CA ASP A 43 -2.52 -22.08 46.09
C ASP A 43 -1.59 -21.23 46.99
N GLU A 44 -1.20 -21.72 48.19
CA GLU A 44 -0.28 -20.98 49.06
C GLU A 44 1.15 -20.98 48.56
N ALA A 45 1.64 -22.07 48.00
CA ALA A 45 2.97 -22.14 47.37
C ALA A 45 3.03 -21.28 46.13
N THR A 46 1.98 -21.26 45.31
CA THR A 46 1.82 -20.43 44.14
C THR A 46 1.72 -18.94 44.52
N ALA A 47 1.01 -18.58 45.53
CA ALA A 47 0.90 -17.20 46.04
C ALA A 47 2.21 -16.69 46.66
N ILE A 48 2.97 -17.56 47.34
CA ILE A 48 4.30 -17.22 47.87
C ILE A 48 5.29 -17.02 46.74
N MET A 49 5.27 -17.86 45.72
CA MET A 49 6.07 -17.72 44.52
C MET A 49 5.73 -16.42 43.77
N PHE A 50 4.45 -16.07 43.64
CA PHE A 50 3.98 -14.81 43.07
C PHE A 50 4.51 -13.57 43.81
N LYS A 51 4.42 -13.55 45.15
CA LYS A 51 4.98 -12.45 45.95
C LYS A 51 6.46 -12.31 45.84
N SER A 52 7.23 -13.42 45.75
CA SER A 52 8.67 -13.38 45.61
C SER A 52 9.12 -12.82 44.25
N HIS A 53 8.40 -13.08 43.13
CA HIS A 53 8.77 -12.62 41.80
C HIS A 53 8.35 -11.18 41.51
N TYR A 54 7.23 -10.69 42.13
CA TYR A 54 6.88 -9.27 42.05
C TYR A 54 7.82 -8.38 42.88
N SER A 55 8.34 -8.88 44.01
CA SER A 55 9.34 -8.18 44.81
C SER A 55 10.68 -8.00 44.08
N LEU A 56 10.96 -8.78 43.02
CA LEU A 56 12.12 -8.63 42.15
C LEU A 56 12.03 -7.37 41.24
N LEU A 57 10.82 -6.84 41.00
CA LEU A 57 10.62 -5.63 40.17
C LEU A 57 10.73 -4.32 40.95
N GLU A 58 10.63 -4.37 42.27
CA GLU A 58 10.70 -3.18 43.16
C GLU A 58 12.14 -2.83 43.59
N LYS A 59 13.10 -3.73 43.36
CA LYS A 59 14.53 -3.45 43.64
C LYS A 59 15.27 -3.22 42.35
N PRO A 60 16.19 -2.22 42.30
CA PRO A 60 17.09 -2.09 41.16
C PRO A 60 17.92 -3.37 41.03
N PHE A 61 17.86 -4.02 39.85
CA PHE A 61 18.65 -5.19 39.57
C PHE A 61 20.14 -4.83 39.56
N GLU A 62 20.95 -5.63 40.22
CA GLU A 62 22.41 -5.47 40.13
C GLU A 62 22.87 -5.71 38.68
N PRO A 63 23.81 -4.87 38.17
CA PRO A 63 24.32 -5.05 36.81
C PRO A 63 25.04 -6.37 36.65
N ILE A 64 24.62 -7.18 35.69
CA ILE A 64 25.27 -8.45 35.33
C ILE A 64 26.20 -8.17 34.17
N SER A 65 27.51 -8.23 34.36
CA SER A 65 28.51 -8.00 33.31
C SER A 65 29.65 -9.02 33.39
N GLY A 66 30.16 -9.43 32.23
CA GLY A 66 31.27 -10.38 32.18
C GLY A 66 31.24 -11.33 30.97
N SER A 67 31.97 -12.43 31.09
CA SER A 67 32.01 -13.48 30.07
C SER A 67 30.83 -14.44 30.21
N LEU A 68 30.26 -14.86 29.08
CA LEU A 68 29.14 -15.82 29.07
C LEU A 68 29.51 -17.14 29.82
N ASN A 69 30.75 -17.57 29.71
CA ASN A 69 31.19 -18.82 30.37
C ASN A 69 31.07 -18.77 31.90
N SER A 70 31.15 -17.58 32.50
CA SER A 70 30.98 -17.40 33.93
C SER A 70 29.55 -17.48 34.42
N PHE A 71 28.60 -17.50 33.49
CA PHE A 71 27.15 -17.44 33.77
C PHE A 71 26.37 -18.63 33.20
N LEU A 72 27.06 -19.67 32.76
CA LEU A 72 26.41 -20.90 32.30
C LEU A 72 26.02 -21.81 33.48
N PRO A 73 24.87 -22.51 33.39
CA PRO A 73 23.94 -22.53 32.26
C PRO A 73 22.97 -21.34 32.29
N VAL A 74 22.60 -20.84 31.10
CA VAL A 74 21.45 -19.95 30.94
C VAL A 74 20.20 -20.81 30.85
N ILE A 75 19.25 -20.59 31.75
CA ILE A 75 17.99 -21.32 31.82
C ILE A 75 16.94 -20.57 31.01
N LEU A 76 16.22 -21.30 30.16
CA LEU A 76 15.16 -20.73 29.35
C LEU A 76 13.81 -21.34 29.78
N GLU A 77 12.84 -20.50 30.08
CA GLU A 77 11.51 -20.92 30.51
C GLU A 77 10.42 -20.48 29.56
N LEU A 78 9.50 -21.39 29.23
CA LEU A 78 8.26 -21.06 28.53
C LEU A 78 7.26 -20.50 29.56
N VAL A 79 6.91 -19.24 29.39
CA VAL A 79 6.06 -18.54 30.36
C VAL A 79 4.62 -18.32 29.90
N SER A 80 4.28 -18.67 28.65
CA SER A 80 2.90 -18.62 28.18
C SER A 80 1.99 -19.53 29.00
N GLY A 81 0.90 -18.97 29.54
CA GLY A 81 -0.04 -19.71 30.40
C GLY A 81 0.48 -20.03 31.81
N SER A 82 1.66 -19.49 32.19
CA SER A 82 2.22 -19.62 33.52
C SER A 82 2.08 -18.31 34.33
N PRO A 83 2.26 -18.36 35.65
CA PRO A 83 2.30 -17.14 36.49
C PRO A 83 3.34 -16.11 36.05
N LEU A 84 4.43 -16.54 35.42
CA LEU A 84 5.51 -15.67 34.92
C LEU A 84 5.14 -14.90 33.63
N GLU A 85 4.00 -15.19 33.03
CA GLU A 85 3.58 -14.46 31.81
C GLU A 85 3.34 -12.98 32.09
N SER A 86 2.78 -12.64 33.26
CA SER A 86 2.59 -11.25 33.68
C SER A 86 3.91 -10.50 33.88
N LEU A 87 4.93 -11.16 34.41
CA LEU A 87 6.29 -10.62 34.53
C LEU A 87 6.88 -10.33 33.14
N TRP A 88 6.71 -11.25 32.20
CA TRP A 88 7.15 -11.05 30.82
C TRP A 88 6.45 -9.82 30.19
N ASP A 89 5.13 -9.71 30.37
CA ASP A 89 4.34 -8.57 29.83
C ASP A 89 4.83 -7.23 30.41
N HIS A 90 5.10 -7.19 31.70
CA HIS A 90 5.65 -6.00 32.37
C HIS A 90 7.03 -5.63 31.84
N ILE A 91 7.96 -6.59 31.79
CA ILE A 91 9.33 -6.38 31.29
C ILE A 91 9.33 -5.85 29.85
N VAL A 92 8.54 -6.45 28.96
CA VAL A 92 8.50 -6.03 27.56
C VAL A 92 7.82 -4.68 27.40
N LYS A 93 6.78 -4.39 28.17
CA LYS A 93 6.12 -3.08 28.18
C LYS A 93 7.08 -1.98 28.61
N GLN A 94 7.90 -2.23 29.61
CA GLN A 94 8.80 -1.26 30.21
C GLN A 94 10.08 -1.01 29.38
N TYR A 95 10.70 -2.07 28.87
CA TYR A 95 12.07 -2.03 28.33
C TYR A 95 12.18 -2.29 26.85
N HIS A 96 11.16 -2.82 26.19
CA HIS A 96 11.24 -3.06 24.75
C HIS A 96 10.80 -1.81 23.96
N ASN A 97 11.57 -1.41 22.95
CA ASN A 97 11.34 -0.21 22.16
C ASN A 97 9.96 -0.14 21.44
N LEU A 98 9.32 -1.29 21.17
CA LEU A 98 7.98 -1.37 20.60
C LEU A 98 6.89 -1.54 21.67
N GLY A 99 7.29 -1.61 22.93
CA GLY A 99 6.37 -1.89 24.04
C GLY A 99 5.63 -3.22 23.90
N TYR A 100 4.62 -3.42 24.76
CA TYR A 100 3.74 -4.57 24.69
C TYR A 100 2.54 -4.29 23.79
N GLN A 101 2.38 -5.13 22.77
CA GLN A 101 1.17 -5.20 21.97
C GLN A 101 0.66 -6.64 22.01
N ARG A 102 -0.66 -6.80 22.11
CA ARG A 102 -1.28 -8.13 22.09
C ARG A 102 -0.95 -8.83 20.79
N LEU A 103 -0.21 -9.92 20.88
CA LEU A 103 0.13 -10.76 19.73
C LEU A 103 -1.12 -11.51 19.27
N LEU A 104 -1.35 -11.56 17.96
CA LEU A 104 -2.47 -12.27 17.36
C LEU A 104 -2.05 -13.68 16.91
N GLY A 105 -3.01 -14.61 16.96
CA GLY A 105 -2.79 -15.99 16.54
C GLY A 105 -1.95 -16.81 17.52
N HIS A 106 -1.30 -17.87 17.02
CA HIS A 106 -0.41 -18.73 17.77
C HIS A 106 0.75 -17.91 18.34
N ARG A 107 1.03 -18.06 19.64
CA ARG A 107 2.07 -17.28 20.31
C ARG A 107 2.68 -18.03 21.47
N LEU A 108 4.00 -17.90 21.66
CA LEU A 108 4.73 -18.38 22.82
C LEU A 108 5.67 -17.28 23.34
N LYS A 109 5.79 -17.17 24.65
CA LYS A 109 6.62 -16.23 25.37
C LYS A 109 7.66 -16.97 26.21
N TYR A 110 8.88 -16.46 26.24
CA TYR A 110 9.99 -17.06 26.98
C TYR A 110 10.73 -16.01 27.78
N LEU A 111 11.19 -16.40 28.97
CA LEU A 111 12.18 -15.68 29.78
C LEU A 111 13.46 -16.50 29.86
N ALA A 112 14.59 -15.83 29.75
CA ALA A 112 15.88 -16.42 30.01
C ALA A 112 16.43 -15.93 31.35
N PHE A 113 16.99 -16.84 32.12
CA PHE A 113 17.52 -16.58 33.45
C PHE A 113 18.98 -16.97 33.55
N ILE A 114 19.73 -16.19 34.31
CA ILE A 114 21.05 -16.52 34.86
C ILE A 114 20.84 -16.62 36.37
N GLN A 115 21.00 -17.83 36.90
CA GLN A 115 20.51 -18.13 38.26
C GLN A 115 19.03 -17.77 38.36
N ASP A 116 18.63 -16.96 39.31
CA ASP A 116 17.23 -16.53 39.52
C ASP A 116 16.92 -15.15 38.90
N HIS A 117 17.87 -14.56 38.14
CA HIS A 117 17.70 -13.23 37.57
C HIS A 117 17.29 -13.30 36.10
N PRO A 118 16.19 -12.66 35.70
CA PRO A 118 15.79 -12.57 34.32
C PRO A 118 16.81 -11.73 33.54
N VAL A 119 17.29 -12.25 32.40
CA VAL A 119 18.31 -11.60 31.58
C VAL A 119 17.83 -11.30 30.16
N ALA A 120 16.82 -12.02 29.67
CA ALA A 120 16.23 -11.76 28.36
C ALA A 120 14.77 -12.17 28.30
N ALA A 121 14.01 -11.49 27.42
CA ALA A 121 12.62 -11.80 27.09
C ALA A 121 12.46 -11.99 25.58
N LEU A 122 11.81 -13.08 25.18
CA LEU A 122 11.55 -13.40 23.78
C LEU A 122 10.06 -13.74 23.58
N SER A 123 9.57 -13.48 22.37
CA SER A 123 8.27 -14.02 21.96
C SER A 123 8.25 -14.41 20.49
N TRP A 124 7.41 -15.38 20.23
CA TRP A 124 7.12 -15.89 18.90
C TRP A 124 5.63 -15.74 18.62
N SER A 125 5.30 -15.42 17.40
CA SER A 125 3.91 -15.26 16.96
C SER A 125 3.70 -15.85 15.58
N ALA A 126 2.43 -15.92 15.17
CA ALA A 126 2.11 -16.23 13.78
C ALA A 126 2.86 -15.26 12.83
N PRO A 127 3.27 -15.74 11.64
CA PRO A 127 4.01 -14.92 10.67
C PRO A 127 3.12 -13.86 10.04
N ALA A 128 3.75 -12.85 9.46
CA ALA A 128 3.03 -11.87 8.66
C ALA A 128 2.40 -12.52 7.42
N LEU A 129 1.16 -12.16 7.09
CA LEU A 129 0.39 -12.80 6.00
C LEU A 129 1.08 -12.73 4.64
N LYS A 130 1.72 -11.61 4.31
CA LYS A 130 2.39 -11.40 3.03
C LYS A 130 3.64 -10.55 3.23
N ILE A 131 4.79 -11.11 2.91
CA ILE A 131 6.10 -10.44 2.95
C ILE A 131 6.82 -10.74 1.65
N GLY A 132 6.88 -9.78 0.75
CA GLY A 132 7.38 -9.99 -0.60
C GLY A 132 8.79 -10.59 -0.68
N VAL A 133 9.72 -10.17 0.20
CA VAL A 133 11.08 -10.71 0.23
C VAL A 133 11.13 -12.14 0.75
N ARG A 134 10.34 -12.47 1.78
CA ARG A 134 10.21 -13.85 2.29
C ARG A 134 9.57 -14.75 1.24
N ASP A 135 8.46 -14.30 0.63
CA ASP A 135 7.71 -15.09 -0.34
C ASP A 135 8.56 -15.39 -1.59
N ARG A 136 9.41 -14.44 -2.01
CA ARG A 136 10.43 -14.69 -3.06
C ARG A 136 11.52 -15.64 -2.61
N PHE A 137 12.00 -15.53 -1.36
CA PHE A 137 13.00 -16.43 -0.82
C PHE A 137 12.50 -17.88 -0.78
N ILE A 138 11.24 -18.10 -0.42
CA ILE A 138 10.62 -19.42 -0.40
C ILE A 138 10.36 -19.92 -1.84
N GLY A 139 9.83 -19.07 -2.71
CA GLY A 139 9.51 -19.38 -4.11
C GLY A 139 8.10 -19.94 -4.33
N TRP A 140 7.24 -19.89 -3.31
CA TRP A 140 5.88 -20.43 -3.36
C TRP A 140 4.87 -19.56 -4.13
N SER A 141 3.78 -20.20 -4.57
CA SER A 141 2.60 -19.53 -5.12
C SER A 141 1.73 -18.94 -4.00
N GLU A 142 0.70 -18.18 -4.37
CA GLU A 142 -0.26 -17.64 -3.40
C GLU A 142 -1.03 -18.75 -2.68
N ASP A 143 -1.44 -19.79 -3.39
CA ASP A 143 -2.16 -20.93 -2.82
C ASP A 143 -1.25 -21.75 -1.88
N GLN A 144 0.00 -21.99 -2.27
CA GLN A 144 0.99 -22.63 -1.43
C GLN A 144 1.27 -21.81 -0.16
N ARG A 145 1.35 -20.48 -0.29
CA ARG A 145 1.51 -19.59 0.86
C ARG A 145 0.33 -19.70 1.84
N ILE A 146 -0.89 -19.69 1.35
CA ILE A 146 -2.10 -19.85 2.20
C ILE A 146 -2.08 -21.19 2.92
N THR A 147 -1.66 -22.26 2.25
CA THR A 147 -1.61 -23.62 2.79
C THR A 147 -0.52 -23.81 3.85
N TYR A 148 0.66 -23.21 3.63
CA TYR A 148 1.87 -23.53 4.42
C TYR A 148 2.39 -22.37 5.27
N LEU A 149 1.68 -21.24 5.33
CA LEU A 149 2.10 -20.08 6.10
C LEU A 149 2.24 -20.39 7.61
N ASP A 150 1.44 -21.30 8.12
CA ASP A 150 1.46 -21.77 9.52
C ASP A 150 2.69 -22.63 9.88
N ARG A 151 3.54 -22.94 8.90
CA ARG A 151 4.85 -23.59 9.09
C ARG A 151 5.97 -22.59 9.38
N ILE A 152 5.64 -21.32 9.53
CA ILE A 152 6.57 -20.25 9.84
C ILE A 152 6.19 -19.62 11.18
N ALA A 153 7.17 -19.30 12.01
CA ALA A 153 6.97 -18.50 13.21
C ALA A 153 7.81 -17.21 13.13
N ASN A 154 7.24 -16.12 13.62
CA ASN A 154 7.90 -14.81 13.67
C ASN A 154 8.42 -14.54 15.09
N ASN A 155 9.72 -14.25 15.21
CA ASN A 155 10.29 -13.69 16.44
C ASN A 155 9.85 -12.25 16.60
N SER A 156 8.74 -12.05 17.31
CA SER A 156 8.04 -10.78 17.41
C SER A 156 8.62 -9.84 18.46
N ARG A 157 9.28 -10.37 19.47
CA ARG A 157 10.01 -9.60 20.49
C ARG A 157 11.28 -10.34 20.87
N PHE A 158 12.36 -9.58 20.97
CA PHE A 158 13.64 -10.04 21.53
C PHE A 158 14.30 -8.88 22.27
N LEU A 159 14.53 -9.07 23.55
CA LEU A 159 15.05 -8.06 24.46
C LEU A 159 16.11 -8.70 25.36
N ILE A 160 17.31 -8.14 25.37
CA ILE A 160 18.27 -8.31 26.48
C ILE A 160 18.01 -7.18 27.46
N LEU A 161 17.90 -7.50 28.72
CA LEU A 161 17.51 -6.53 29.74
C LEU A 161 18.60 -5.46 29.97
N PRO A 162 18.23 -4.20 30.29
CA PRO A 162 19.19 -3.07 30.32
C PRO A 162 20.33 -3.22 31.30
N TRP A 163 20.16 -3.98 32.37
CA TRP A 163 21.18 -4.23 33.39
C TRP A 163 22.13 -5.39 33.03
N VAL A 164 21.98 -5.98 31.85
CA VAL A 164 22.77 -7.13 31.43
C VAL A 164 23.75 -6.74 30.32
N SER A 165 25.04 -6.85 30.59
CA SER A 165 26.11 -6.60 29.65
C SER A 165 27.05 -7.81 29.55
N VAL A 166 26.52 -8.92 29.02
CA VAL A 166 27.27 -10.16 28.85
C VAL A 166 27.50 -10.41 27.37
N ARG A 167 28.77 -10.47 26.97
CA ARG A 167 29.17 -10.67 25.57
C ARG A 167 28.65 -12.02 25.06
N ASN A 168 28.08 -12.03 23.84
CA ASN A 168 27.50 -13.17 23.14
C ASN A 168 26.23 -13.77 23.79
N LEU A 169 25.69 -13.23 24.86
CA LEU A 169 24.48 -13.72 25.51
C LEU A 169 23.29 -13.72 24.55
N ALA A 170 23.10 -12.64 23.78
CA ALA A 170 21.97 -12.49 22.87
C ALA A 170 21.90 -13.62 21.83
N SER A 171 23.01 -13.91 21.15
CA SER A 171 23.07 -15.03 20.18
C SER A 171 22.95 -16.39 20.84
N HIS A 172 23.47 -16.55 22.05
CA HIS A 172 23.35 -17.78 22.82
C HIS A 172 21.87 -18.05 23.21
N VAL A 173 21.19 -17.05 23.75
CA VAL A 173 19.76 -17.16 24.11
C VAL A 173 18.91 -17.44 22.90
N LEU A 174 19.15 -16.77 21.75
CA LEU A 174 18.46 -17.07 20.49
C LEU A 174 18.66 -18.55 20.09
N SER A 175 19.89 -19.04 20.14
CA SER A 175 20.20 -20.42 19.76
C SER A 175 19.54 -21.46 20.68
N LEU A 176 19.54 -21.20 22.00
CA LEU A 176 18.82 -22.04 22.98
C LEU A 176 17.32 -22.04 22.71
N ASN A 177 16.77 -20.84 22.45
CA ASN A 177 15.33 -20.71 22.25
C ASN A 177 14.85 -21.38 20.97
N ILE A 178 15.60 -21.28 19.87
CA ILE A 178 15.28 -21.98 18.61
C ILE A 178 15.18 -23.50 18.84
N LYS A 179 16.12 -24.09 19.55
CA LYS A 179 16.13 -25.54 19.84
C LYS A 179 14.91 -25.98 20.65
N ARG A 180 14.49 -25.16 21.60
CA ARG A 180 13.32 -25.43 22.44
C ARG A 180 12.00 -25.13 21.71
N LEU A 181 11.94 -24.04 20.97
CA LEU A 181 10.75 -23.58 20.26
C LEU A 181 10.11 -24.64 19.38
N VAL A 182 10.92 -25.42 18.66
CA VAL A 182 10.42 -26.45 17.74
C VAL A 182 9.53 -27.45 18.46
N LYS A 183 9.95 -27.93 19.63
CA LYS A 183 9.17 -28.85 20.45
C LYS A 183 7.94 -28.19 21.07
N ASP A 184 8.14 -27.02 21.68
CA ASP A 184 7.07 -26.29 22.36
C ASP A 184 5.97 -25.88 21.37
N TRP A 185 6.35 -25.47 20.15
CA TRP A 185 5.39 -25.07 19.11
C TRP A 185 4.57 -26.25 18.61
N GLU A 186 5.22 -27.39 18.36
CA GLU A 186 4.53 -28.60 17.94
C GLU A 186 3.58 -29.13 19.03
N GLN A 187 4.02 -29.12 20.29
CA GLN A 187 3.20 -29.55 21.43
C GLN A 187 1.97 -28.65 21.63
N HIS A 188 2.10 -27.34 21.50
CA HIS A 188 1.01 -26.41 21.76
C HIS A 188 0.05 -26.24 20.59
N PHE A 189 0.54 -26.36 19.34
CA PHE A 189 -0.25 -26.02 18.15
C PHE A 189 -0.40 -27.17 17.16
N ASN A 190 0.22 -28.30 17.42
CA ASN A 190 0.24 -29.47 16.53
C ASN A 190 0.72 -29.10 15.11
N LYS A 191 1.76 -28.24 15.02
CA LYS A 191 2.33 -27.72 13.78
C LYS A 191 3.84 -27.75 13.82
N ALA A 192 4.45 -28.52 12.91
CA ALA A 192 5.90 -28.50 12.73
C ALA A 192 6.32 -27.19 12.04
N LEU A 193 7.37 -26.54 12.54
CA LEU A 193 7.94 -25.33 11.94
C LEU A 193 9.02 -25.70 10.93
N TRP A 194 9.01 -25.01 9.79
CA TRP A 194 10.03 -25.15 8.74
C TRP A 194 10.96 -23.96 8.65
N LEU A 195 10.45 -22.77 8.95
CA LEU A 195 11.18 -21.51 8.90
C LEU A 195 10.85 -20.65 10.11
N LEU A 196 11.83 -19.86 10.51
CA LEU A 196 11.61 -18.74 11.44
C LEU A 196 11.90 -17.44 10.70
N GLU A 197 11.15 -16.37 11.02
CA GLU A 197 11.37 -15.03 10.48
C GLU A 197 11.48 -14.00 11.59
N THR A 198 12.17 -12.88 11.31
CA THR A 198 12.18 -11.70 12.17
C THR A 198 12.40 -10.43 11.37
N PHE A 199 11.98 -9.30 11.94
CA PHE A 199 12.06 -7.98 11.34
C PHE A 199 12.88 -7.06 12.23
N VAL A 200 14.04 -6.64 11.75
CA VAL A 200 14.98 -5.78 12.48
C VAL A 200 14.92 -4.37 11.88
N ASP A 201 14.77 -3.37 12.73
CA ASP A 201 14.85 -1.96 12.34
C ASP A 201 16.33 -1.58 12.11
N PRO A 202 16.78 -1.35 10.87
CA PRO A 202 18.18 -1.07 10.58
C PRO A 202 18.65 0.30 11.10
N THR A 203 17.72 1.21 11.39
CA THR A 203 18.05 2.53 11.96
C THR A 203 18.50 2.43 13.43
N ARG A 204 18.11 1.35 14.11
CA ARG A 204 18.39 1.12 15.54
C ARG A 204 19.31 -0.05 15.79
N PHE A 205 19.22 -1.09 14.97
CA PHE A 205 19.89 -2.38 15.23
C PHE A 205 20.56 -2.93 13.97
N LYS A 206 21.81 -3.35 14.10
CA LYS A 206 22.60 -3.93 12.99
C LYS A 206 22.29 -5.42 12.73
N GLY A 207 21.34 -6.03 13.45
CA GLY A 207 21.01 -7.46 13.34
C GLY A 207 22.11 -8.41 13.78
N THR A 208 23.12 -7.94 14.51
CA THR A 208 24.35 -8.71 14.86
C THR A 208 24.05 -9.99 15.60
N SER A 209 23.10 -9.97 16.54
CA SER A 209 22.70 -11.15 17.32
C SER A 209 22.08 -12.25 16.45
N TYR A 210 21.27 -11.87 15.46
CA TYR A 210 20.68 -12.80 14.52
C TYR A 210 21.75 -13.39 13.58
N LYS A 211 22.64 -12.56 13.02
CA LYS A 211 23.76 -13.03 12.19
C LYS A 211 24.67 -14.00 12.97
N ALA A 212 24.97 -13.69 14.22
CA ALA A 212 25.78 -14.55 15.10
C ALA A 212 25.06 -15.84 15.50
N ALA A 213 23.72 -15.90 15.41
CA ALA A 213 22.91 -17.08 15.62
C ALA A 213 22.54 -17.81 14.30
N ASN A 214 23.32 -17.60 13.23
CA ASN A 214 23.19 -18.24 11.92
C ASN A 214 21.89 -17.93 11.15
N TRP A 215 21.25 -16.79 11.43
CA TRP A 215 20.12 -16.31 10.64
C TRP A 215 20.62 -15.71 9.33
N LYS A 216 19.88 -15.97 8.25
CA LYS A 216 20.18 -15.45 6.92
C LYS A 216 19.42 -14.17 6.66
N PHE A 217 20.12 -13.10 6.31
CA PHE A 217 19.52 -11.87 5.77
C PHE A 217 18.98 -12.15 4.36
N ILE A 218 17.71 -11.84 4.09
CA ILE A 218 17.08 -12.12 2.81
C ILE A 218 16.60 -10.85 2.08
N GLY A 219 16.80 -9.68 2.67
CA GLY A 219 16.41 -8.38 2.11
C GLY A 219 15.55 -7.56 3.07
N GLN A 220 14.86 -6.56 2.55
CA GLN A 220 14.13 -5.58 3.34
C GLN A 220 12.63 -5.59 3.03
N THR A 221 11.81 -5.20 4.01
CA THR A 221 10.37 -4.98 3.81
C THR A 221 10.13 -3.68 3.03
N ASN A 222 8.98 -3.58 2.38
CA ASN A 222 8.58 -2.35 1.67
C ASN A 222 7.89 -1.32 2.57
N GLY A 223 7.90 -1.50 3.90
CA GLY A 223 7.34 -0.55 4.86
C GLY A 223 5.81 -0.51 4.95
N PHE A 224 5.11 -1.53 4.46
CA PHE A 224 3.66 -1.66 4.59
C PHE A 224 3.26 -2.52 5.78
N ALA A 225 2.22 -2.11 6.52
CA ALA A 225 1.54 -2.95 7.50
C ALA A 225 0.05 -3.08 7.18
N LYS A 226 -0.55 -4.21 7.54
CA LYS A 226 -1.99 -4.40 7.44
C LYS A 226 -2.68 -3.66 8.58
N GLN A 227 -3.60 -2.76 8.24
CA GLN A 227 -4.47 -2.10 9.20
C GLN A 227 -5.93 -2.31 8.75
N GLY A 228 -6.71 -3.02 9.57
CA GLY A 228 -8.06 -3.40 9.20
C GLY A 228 -8.14 -4.24 7.92
N ARG A 229 -8.90 -3.78 6.92
CA ARG A 229 -9.04 -4.45 5.61
C ARG A 229 -7.99 -4.03 4.58
N GLY A 230 -7.16 -2.99 4.86
CA GLY A 230 -6.16 -2.42 3.96
C GLY A 230 -4.71 -2.63 4.42
N TYR A 231 -3.77 -2.10 3.63
CA TYR A 231 -2.36 -2.00 3.97
C TYR A 231 -2.00 -0.52 4.07
N ILE A 232 -1.43 -0.11 5.21
CA ILE A 232 -0.90 1.24 5.38
C ILE A 232 0.60 1.21 5.22
N HIS A 233 1.12 2.16 4.46
CA HIS A 233 2.54 2.41 4.36
C HIS A 233 2.99 3.21 5.58
N HIS A 234 3.48 2.51 6.61
CA HIS A 234 4.00 3.16 7.84
C HIS A 234 5.47 3.53 7.75
N GLY A 235 6.07 3.24 6.61
CA GLY A 235 7.39 3.69 6.22
C GLY A 235 8.57 3.10 6.94
N SER A 236 8.43 2.28 7.91
CA SER A 236 9.55 1.64 8.59
C SER A 236 10.05 0.44 7.78
N ILE A 237 11.07 0.66 6.96
CA ILE A 237 11.78 -0.44 6.29
C ILE A 237 12.47 -1.28 7.36
N LYS A 238 12.29 -2.60 7.32
CA LYS A 238 12.92 -3.54 8.25
C LYS A 238 13.74 -4.56 7.49
N ASP A 239 14.91 -4.86 8.00
CA ASP A 239 15.71 -5.98 7.57
C ASP A 239 14.99 -7.28 7.91
N VAL A 240 14.88 -8.18 6.96
CA VAL A 240 14.23 -9.49 7.13
C VAL A 240 15.29 -10.56 7.25
N TYR A 241 15.27 -11.25 8.37
CA TYR A 241 16.12 -12.41 8.59
C TYR A 241 15.26 -13.67 8.68
N VAL A 242 15.76 -14.77 8.15
CA VAL A 242 15.16 -16.09 8.27
C VAL A 242 16.15 -17.11 8.83
N TYR A 243 15.61 -18.07 9.56
CA TYR A 243 16.33 -19.26 10.01
C TYR A 243 15.63 -20.49 9.45
N VAL A 244 16.36 -21.33 8.72
CA VAL A 244 15.81 -22.54 8.09
C VAL A 244 15.91 -23.68 9.08
N LEU A 245 14.76 -24.22 9.49
CA LEU A 245 14.66 -25.38 10.37
C LEU A 245 14.61 -26.68 9.56
N GLU A 246 13.84 -26.69 8.45
CA GLU A 246 13.71 -27.82 7.54
C GLU A 246 14.41 -27.50 6.20
N PRO A 247 15.58 -28.05 5.93
CA PRO A 247 16.33 -27.76 4.70
C PRO A 247 15.57 -28.08 3.41
N ASP A 248 14.77 -29.15 3.42
CA ASP A 248 14.03 -29.64 2.27
C ASP A 248 12.62 -29.00 2.12
N PHE A 249 12.31 -27.95 2.88
CA PHE A 249 10.98 -27.33 2.89
C PHE A 249 10.46 -26.98 1.50
N ARG A 250 11.34 -26.59 0.55
CA ARG A 250 10.93 -26.28 -0.83
C ARG A 250 10.45 -27.51 -1.59
N LYS A 251 11.09 -28.65 -1.39
CA LYS A 251 10.66 -29.93 -1.97
C LYS A 251 9.30 -30.35 -1.38
N ILE A 252 9.12 -30.15 -0.07
CA ILE A 252 7.88 -30.48 0.63
C ILE A 252 6.73 -29.61 0.13
N ILE A 253 6.97 -28.32 -0.11
CA ILE A 253 5.98 -27.37 -0.66
C ILE A 253 5.73 -27.65 -2.16
N GLY A 254 6.67 -28.29 -2.87
CA GLY A 254 6.62 -28.44 -4.32
C GLY A 254 6.92 -27.14 -5.06
N CYS A 255 7.76 -26.27 -4.50
CA CYS A 255 8.22 -25.06 -5.17
C CYS A 255 9.68 -25.22 -5.62
N GLU A 256 9.92 -24.94 -6.90
CA GLU A 256 11.27 -24.87 -7.44
C GLU A 256 11.95 -23.57 -6.98
N GLN A 257 13.22 -23.68 -6.59
CA GLN A 257 14.04 -22.51 -6.39
C GLN A 257 14.23 -21.85 -7.76
N LYS A 258 13.42 -20.81 -8.07
CA LYS A 258 13.74 -19.93 -9.19
C LYS A 258 15.13 -19.37 -8.90
N PRO A 259 16.09 -19.46 -9.86
CA PRO A 259 17.44 -18.99 -9.63
C PRO A 259 17.36 -17.53 -9.14
N TYR A 260 17.74 -17.32 -7.90
CA TYR A 260 17.72 -16.01 -7.25
C TYR A 260 18.71 -15.04 -7.89
N ASP A 261 19.61 -15.53 -8.77
CA ASP A 261 20.86 -14.90 -9.10
C ASP A 261 20.99 -14.26 -10.47
N LEU A 262 20.04 -14.42 -11.38
CA LEU A 262 20.30 -13.89 -12.72
C LEU A 262 20.00 -12.38 -12.88
N PHE A 263 19.46 -11.71 -11.85
CA PHE A 263 18.99 -10.32 -11.98
C PHE A 263 19.39 -9.36 -10.86
N HIS A 264 20.14 -9.81 -9.86
CA HIS A 264 20.62 -8.94 -8.81
C HIS A 264 22.10 -8.60 -9.03
N ARG A 265 22.34 -7.52 -9.78
CA ARG A 265 23.39 -6.63 -9.29
C ARG A 265 22.84 -6.05 -8.01
N PRO A 266 23.56 -6.10 -6.88
CA PRO A 266 23.15 -5.38 -5.70
C PRO A 266 22.88 -3.93 -6.12
N PRO A 267 21.83 -3.27 -5.56
CA PRO A 267 21.65 -1.85 -5.81
C PRO A 267 22.98 -1.15 -5.51
N PRO A 268 23.32 -0.06 -6.22
CA PRO A 268 24.52 0.72 -5.93
C PRO A 268 24.58 0.96 -4.42
N SER A 269 25.73 0.79 -3.79
CA SER A 269 25.87 1.06 -2.37
C SER A 269 25.45 2.50 -2.08
N LEU A 270 24.75 2.72 -0.96
CA LEU A 270 24.31 4.07 -0.53
C LEU A 270 25.49 5.09 -0.60
N GLU A 271 26.70 4.66 -0.25
CA GLU A 271 27.93 5.48 -0.37
C GLU A 271 28.21 5.97 -1.79
N LYS A 272 27.88 5.19 -2.84
CA LYS A 272 28.00 5.62 -4.26
C LYS A 272 26.83 6.47 -4.73
N MET A 273 25.78 6.59 -3.92
CA MET A 273 24.56 7.32 -4.28
C MET A 273 24.50 8.70 -3.63
N GLU A 274 25.28 8.96 -2.58
CA GLU A 274 25.37 10.27 -1.92
C GLU A 274 25.85 11.37 -2.88
N ASP A 275 26.68 11.02 -3.87
CA ASP A 275 27.17 11.94 -4.89
C ASP A 275 26.20 12.16 -6.07
N LEU A 276 25.05 11.46 -6.11
CA LEU A 276 24.10 11.58 -7.22
C LEU A 276 23.23 12.83 -7.05
N LYS A 277 23.24 13.66 -8.09
CA LYS A 277 22.36 14.83 -8.13
C LYS A 277 20.89 14.41 -8.19
N MET A 278 20.09 14.90 -7.27
CA MET A 278 18.63 14.68 -7.24
C MET A 278 17.98 15.25 -8.49
N ILE A 279 17.11 14.46 -9.13
CA ILE A 279 16.47 14.81 -10.41
C ILE A 279 15.20 15.63 -10.20
N LEU A 280 14.40 15.26 -9.20
CA LEU A 280 13.20 15.97 -8.82
C LEU A 280 13.32 16.40 -7.35
N ARG A 281 13.46 17.69 -7.12
CA ARG A 281 13.52 18.29 -5.77
C ARG A 281 12.41 19.33 -5.66
N HIS A 282 11.63 19.25 -4.58
CA HIS A 282 10.73 20.33 -4.20
C HIS A 282 11.58 21.48 -3.64
N SER A 283 11.42 22.72 -4.17
CA SER A 283 12.26 23.86 -3.81
C SER A 283 12.15 24.23 -2.32
N ASP A 284 11.00 23.98 -1.72
CA ASP A 284 10.65 24.41 -0.37
C ASP A 284 10.60 23.26 0.64
N TRP A 285 10.95 22.04 0.20
CA TRP A 285 10.91 20.89 1.09
C TRP A 285 12.16 20.80 1.96
N ASN A 286 11.97 20.87 3.27
CA ASN A 286 13.01 20.65 4.26
C ASN A 286 12.54 19.61 5.29
N PRO A 287 13.13 18.40 5.32
CA PRO A 287 12.72 17.33 6.23
C PRO A 287 12.86 17.67 7.71
N GLN A 288 13.67 18.69 8.04
CA GLN A 288 13.87 19.17 9.42
C GLN A 288 12.79 20.16 9.87
N LEU A 289 11.96 20.64 8.92
CA LEU A 289 10.88 21.58 9.15
C LEU A 289 9.49 20.91 9.20
N VAL A 290 9.40 19.58 9.37
CA VAL A 290 8.13 18.99 9.78
C VAL A 290 7.90 19.39 11.24
N PRO A 291 7.18 20.48 11.52
CA PRO A 291 6.90 20.84 12.89
C PRO A 291 6.01 19.75 13.49
N TRP A 292 6.26 19.42 14.74
CA TRP A 292 5.25 18.84 15.58
C TRP A 292 4.14 19.91 15.69
N MET A 293 3.17 19.87 14.79
CA MET A 293 2.05 20.79 14.83
C MET A 293 1.15 20.39 15.98
N THR A 294 1.32 21.02 17.11
CA THR A 294 0.26 21.15 18.11
C THR A 294 -0.72 22.17 17.56
N LEU A 295 -1.82 21.68 16.98
CA LEU A 295 -2.92 22.56 16.57
C LEU A 295 -3.54 23.14 17.84
N THR A 296 -3.68 24.45 17.87
CA THR A 296 -4.46 25.15 18.89
C THR A 296 -5.97 25.13 18.53
N GLU A 297 -6.85 25.45 19.45
CA GLU A 297 -8.28 25.61 19.17
C GLU A 297 -8.50 26.68 18.08
N GLU A 298 -7.73 27.77 18.11
CA GLU A 298 -7.76 28.83 17.11
C GLU A 298 -7.35 28.32 15.71
N ASP A 299 -6.33 27.46 15.60
CA ASP A 299 -5.95 26.85 14.33
C ASP A 299 -7.08 25.99 13.74
N VAL A 300 -7.81 25.26 14.59
CA VAL A 300 -8.95 24.42 14.16
C VAL A 300 -10.12 25.28 13.70
N GLU A 301 -10.41 26.39 14.39
CA GLU A 301 -11.44 27.36 13.98
C GLU A 301 -11.11 27.99 12.63
N ILE A 302 -9.86 28.43 12.43
CA ILE A 302 -9.38 28.98 11.16
C ILE A 302 -9.56 27.94 10.02
N MET A 303 -9.17 26.69 10.25
CA MET A 303 -9.33 25.63 9.24
C MET A 303 -10.81 25.35 8.92
N ALA A 304 -11.71 25.42 9.90
CA ALA A 304 -13.15 25.27 9.69
C ALA A 304 -13.72 26.44 8.87
N ASP A 305 -13.31 27.67 9.15
CA ASP A 305 -13.71 28.87 8.41
C ASP A 305 -13.17 28.84 6.97
N GLU A 306 -11.96 28.35 6.76
CA GLU A 306 -11.40 28.13 5.41
C GLU A 306 -12.23 27.13 4.61
N LEU A 307 -12.70 26.04 5.22
CA LEU A 307 -13.59 25.09 4.55
C LEU A 307 -14.91 25.72 4.13
N VAL A 308 -15.52 26.52 5.00
CA VAL A 308 -16.74 27.28 4.68
C VAL A 308 -16.47 28.25 3.53
N THR A 309 -15.40 29.03 3.62
CA THR A 309 -14.99 29.99 2.59
C THR A 309 -14.72 29.33 1.24
N PHE A 310 -14.07 28.18 1.26
CA PHE A 310 -13.86 27.37 0.06
C PHE A 310 -15.20 26.90 -0.53
N HIS A 311 -16.10 26.37 0.30
CA HIS A 311 -17.39 25.88 -0.16
C HIS A 311 -18.31 27.01 -0.72
N GLU A 312 -18.26 28.21 -0.13
CA GLU A 312 -19.00 29.39 -0.61
C GLU A 312 -18.67 29.72 -2.08
N GLN A 313 -17.47 29.41 -2.55
CA GLN A 313 -17.09 29.65 -3.95
C GLN A 313 -17.90 28.79 -4.94
N PHE A 314 -18.56 27.74 -4.47
CA PHE A 314 -19.40 26.86 -5.29
C PHE A 314 -20.90 27.19 -5.17
N HIS A 315 -21.27 28.28 -4.47
CA HIS A 315 -22.68 28.67 -4.23
C HIS A 315 -23.52 28.63 -5.50
N ASP A 316 -23.02 29.18 -6.60
CA ASP A 316 -23.75 29.30 -7.87
C ASP A 316 -23.95 27.92 -8.58
N CYS A 317 -23.22 26.91 -8.17
CA CYS A 317 -23.37 25.53 -8.69
C CYS A 317 -24.58 24.80 -8.06
N PHE A 318 -25.16 25.37 -6.99
CA PHE A 318 -26.32 24.83 -6.31
C PHE A 318 -27.58 25.68 -6.64
N GLY A 319 -28.61 25.04 -7.13
CA GLY A 319 -29.85 25.78 -7.51
C GLY A 319 -30.66 26.33 -6.35
N ARG A 320 -30.34 25.96 -5.09
CA ARG A 320 -31.01 26.41 -3.86
C ARG A 320 -30.07 26.48 -2.70
N ILE A 321 -30.34 27.37 -1.75
CA ILE A 321 -29.55 27.55 -0.54
C ILE A 321 -29.53 26.27 0.35
N GLU A 322 -30.64 25.53 0.36
CA GLU A 322 -30.71 24.28 1.10
C GLU A 322 -29.75 23.24 0.53
N HIS A 323 -29.57 23.15 -0.80
CA HIS A 323 -28.62 22.27 -1.45
C HIS A 323 -27.19 22.65 -1.11
N HIS A 324 -26.89 23.96 -1.09
CA HIS A 324 -25.59 24.45 -0.68
C HIS A 324 -25.24 24.05 0.76
N ARG A 325 -26.20 24.18 1.71
CA ARG A 325 -26.02 23.74 3.11
C ARG A 325 -25.81 22.24 3.23
N LEU A 326 -26.56 21.43 2.47
CA LEU A 326 -26.38 19.98 2.44
C LEU A 326 -25.02 19.60 1.85
N GLY A 327 -24.56 20.33 0.82
CA GLY A 327 -23.22 20.16 0.25
C GLY A 327 -22.11 20.45 1.27
N LEU A 328 -22.22 21.52 2.06
CA LEU A 328 -21.27 21.84 3.12
C LEU A 328 -21.25 20.73 4.19
N ALA A 329 -22.41 20.25 4.64
CA ALA A 329 -22.48 19.18 5.60
C ALA A 329 -21.83 17.88 5.06
N TYR A 330 -22.04 17.59 3.78
CA TYR A 330 -21.46 16.42 3.15
C TYR A 330 -19.92 16.49 3.06
N ILE A 331 -19.37 17.62 2.59
CA ILE A 331 -17.91 17.79 2.51
C ILE A 331 -17.26 17.79 3.89
N SER A 332 -17.93 18.39 4.91
CA SER A 332 -17.47 18.32 6.30
C SER A 332 -17.41 16.88 6.80
N GLY A 333 -18.41 16.06 6.46
CA GLY A 333 -18.41 14.63 6.76
C GLY A 333 -17.28 13.87 6.07
N LEU A 334 -16.99 14.17 4.80
CA LEU A 334 -15.87 13.56 4.08
C LEU A 334 -14.52 13.92 4.71
N MET A 335 -14.37 15.15 5.22
CA MET A 335 -13.15 15.64 5.88
C MET A 335 -13.00 15.17 7.33
N SER A 336 -14.05 14.64 7.96
CA SER A 336 -14.06 14.20 9.35
C SER A 336 -13.37 12.84 9.53
N ASN A 337 -13.12 12.45 10.78
CA ASN A 337 -12.54 11.15 11.15
C ASN A 337 -13.55 9.98 11.22
N MET A 338 -14.73 10.13 10.62
CA MET A 338 -15.75 9.09 10.61
C MET A 338 -15.28 7.85 9.85
N GLU A 339 -15.56 6.67 10.39
CA GLU A 339 -15.27 5.40 9.71
C GLU A 339 -16.14 5.16 8.47
N ALA A 340 -17.40 5.58 8.52
CA ALA A 340 -18.36 5.45 7.43
C ALA A 340 -18.77 6.85 6.93
N LYS A 341 -18.49 7.15 5.68
CA LYS A 341 -18.73 8.46 5.04
C LYS A 341 -19.81 8.39 3.95
N SER A 342 -20.80 7.50 4.12
CA SER A 342 -21.99 7.52 3.29
C SER A 342 -23.02 8.52 3.81
N ALA A 343 -24.06 8.81 3.02
CA ALA A 343 -24.98 9.91 3.31
C ALA A 343 -25.66 9.81 4.68
N GLU A 344 -26.01 8.60 5.15
CA GLU A 344 -26.72 8.46 6.43
C GLU A 344 -25.84 8.76 7.64
N PRO A 345 -24.64 8.14 7.81
CA PRO A 345 -23.74 8.50 8.91
C PRO A 345 -23.36 9.97 8.94
N VAL A 346 -23.06 10.56 7.78
CA VAL A 346 -22.74 11.99 7.67
C VAL A 346 -23.92 12.86 8.09
N ALA A 347 -25.14 12.50 7.68
CA ALA A 347 -26.32 13.27 8.09
C ALA A 347 -26.59 13.17 9.59
N LEU A 348 -26.45 11.99 10.19
CA LEU A 348 -26.64 11.79 11.63
C LEU A 348 -25.68 12.65 12.45
N GLU A 349 -24.42 12.73 12.04
CA GLU A 349 -23.37 13.50 12.72
C GLU A 349 -23.57 15.02 12.58
N PHE A 350 -23.79 15.51 11.35
CA PHE A 350 -23.78 16.95 11.05
C PHE A 350 -25.16 17.61 11.00
N LEU A 351 -26.24 16.85 10.79
CA LEU A 351 -27.59 17.38 10.58
C LEU A 351 -28.64 16.76 11.51
N GLY A 352 -28.28 15.71 12.26
CA GLY A 352 -29.20 14.93 13.09
C GLY A 352 -30.17 14.06 12.28
N GLU A 353 -31.03 13.30 12.96
CA GLU A 353 -31.96 12.33 12.35
C GLU A 353 -32.85 12.93 11.24
N LYS A 354 -33.32 14.18 11.43
CA LYS A 354 -34.14 14.88 10.44
C LYS A 354 -33.38 15.21 9.15
N GLY A 355 -32.05 15.24 9.20
CA GLY A 355 -31.18 15.53 8.06
C GLY A 355 -30.93 14.31 7.15
N VAL A 356 -31.20 13.08 7.59
CA VAL A 356 -30.88 11.85 6.84
C VAL A 356 -31.60 11.83 5.49
N ARG A 357 -32.91 11.95 5.47
CA ARG A 357 -33.68 11.95 4.20
C ARG A 357 -33.36 13.12 3.30
N PRO A 358 -33.24 14.36 3.78
CA PRO A 358 -32.77 15.49 2.96
C PRO A 358 -31.42 15.22 2.28
N LEU A 359 -30.41 14.75 3.02
CA LEU A 359 -29.09 14.47 2.45
C LEU A 359 -29.11 13.31 1.45
N GLN A 360 -29.84 12.23 1.75
CA GLN A 360 -30.03 11.12 0.80
C GLN A 360 -30.71 11.58 -0.49
N ARG A 361 -31.72 12.47 -0.42
CA ARG A 361 -32.37 13.05 -1.59
C ARG A 361 -31.44 14.01 -2.34
N PHE A 362 -30.65 14.81 -1.64
CA PHE A 362 -29.63 15.66 -2.22
C PHE A 362 -28.66 14.86 -3.08
N MET A 363 -28.15 13.75 -2.56
CA MET A 363 -27.23 12.87 -3.29
C MET A 363 -27.88 12.12 -4.45
N LYS A 364 -29.20 11.87 -4.40
CA LYS A 364 -29.90 11.02 -5.38
C LYS A 364 -30.63 11.80 -6.46
N ASN A 365 -31.32 12.87 -6.10
CA ASN A 365 -32.39 13.45 -6.94
C ASN A 365 -32.12 14.89 -7.34
N PHE A 366 -31.16 15.58 -6.70
CA PHE A 366 -30.97 16.98 -6.98
C PHE A 366 -29.96 17.19 -8.10
N LEU A 367 -30.38 17.95 -9.07
CA LEU A 367 -29.53 18.40 -10.16
C LEU A 367 -28.69 19.57 -9.65
N TRP A 368 -27.43 19.37 -9.59
CA TRP A 368 -26.43 20.39 -9.39
C TRP A 368 -25.52 20.43 -10.63
N ASP A 369 -25.06 21.60 -10.96
CA ASP A 369 -24.20 21.76 -12.12
C ASP A 369 -22.79 21.23 -11.81
N HIS A 370 -22.62 19.91 -11.95
CA HIS A 370 -21.34 19.26 -11.66
C HIS A 370 -20.24 19.67 -12.65
N GLU A 371 -20.59 20.05 -13.89
CA GLU A 371 -19.62 20.54 -14.87
C GLU A 371 -19.11 21.94 -14.52
N ALA A 372 -20.00 22.84 -14.10
CA ALA A 372 -19.61 24.15 -13.59
C ALA A 372 -18.78 24.02 -12.31
N MET A 373 -19.17 23.12 -11.40
CA MET A 373 -18.41 22.83 -10.18
C MET A 373 -17.01 22.29 -10.48
N GLU A 374 -16.88 21.36 -11.41
CA GLU A 374 -15.61 20.81 -11.87
C GLU A 374 -14.73 21.91 -12.46
N LEU A 375 -15.27 22.73 -13.36
CA LEU A 375 -14.53 23.84 -13.97
C LEU A 375 -14.09 24.86 -12.92
N LYS A 376 -14.96 25.23 -11.99
CA LYS A 376 -14.65 26.16 -10.90
C LYS A 376 -13.51 25.63 -10.03
N ASN A 377 -13.56 24.35 -9.65
CA ASN A 377 -12.47 23.71 -8.94
C ASN A 377 -11.16 23.75 -9.75
N GLN A 378 -11.19 23.49 -11.05
CA GLN A 378 -10.03 23.60 -11.91
C GLN A 378 -9.47 25.03 -11.94
N VAL A 379 -10.31 26.05 -12.00
CA VAL A 379 -9.89 27.46 -11.95
C VAL A 379 -9.19 27.79 -10.63
N LEU A 380 -9.71 27.28 -9.50
CA LEU A 380 -9.12 27.50 -8.18
C LEU A 380 -7.77 26.78 -8.02
N LEU A 381 -7.66 25.56 -8.55
CA LEU A 381 -6.45 24.76 -8.48
C LEU A 381 -5.33 25.24 -9.40
N SER A 382 -5.69 25.79 -10.58
CA SER A 382 -4.73 26.14 -11.62
C SER A 382 -3.60 27.06 -11.11
N PRO A 383 -3.84 28.18 -10.44
CA PRO A 383 -2.76 29.07 -9.95
C PRO A 383 -1.86 28.39 -8.91
N LEU A 384 -2.39 27.42 -8.19
CA LEU A 384 -1.67 26.73 -7.12
C LEU A 384 -0.68 25.66 -7.65
N ILE A 385 -1.14 24.86 -8.63
CA ILE A 385 -0.37 23.67 -9.04
C ILE A 385 0.11 23.70 -10.48
N SER A 386 -0.33 24.64 -11.33
CA SER A 386 0.04 24.63 -12.75
C SER A 386 1.52 24.98 -12.97
N ASP A 387 2.15 24.28 -13.90
CA ASP A 387 3.55 24.42 -14.29
C ASP A 387 3.73 23.96 -15.74
N PRO A 388 4.47 24.71 -16.60
CA PRO A 388 4.71 24.28 -18.00
C PRO A 388 5.38 22.92 -18.14
N ASP A 389 6.18 22.50 -17.16
CA ASP A 389 6.81 21.18 -17.12
C ASP A 389 5.91 20.09 -16.50
N GLY A 390 4.65 20.43 -16.19
CA GLY A 390 3.68 19.52 -15.59
C GLY A 390 3.31 18.32 -16.45
N MET A 391 2.52 17.43 -15.87
CA MET A 391 2.01 16.21 -16.49
C MET A 391 0.50 16.08 -16.27
N VAL A 392 -0.23 15.88 -17.35
CA VAL A 392 -1.62 15.41 -17.31
C VAL A 392 -1.59 13.89 -17.21
N ASN A 393 -2.15 13.33 -16.14
CA ASN A 393 -2.17 11.89 -15.89
C ASN A 393 -3.56 11.32 -16.13
N VAL A 394 -3.64 10.13 -16.73
CA VAL A 394 -4.89 9.38 -16.85
C VAL A 394 -4.75 8.00 -16.25
N ASP A 395 -5.75 7.60 -15.48
CA ASP A 395 -5.82 6.28 -14.88
C ASP A 395 -7.27 5.87 -14.62
N SER A 396 -7.52 4.59 -14.33
CA SER A 396 -8.84 4.10 -13.91
C SER A 396 -8.82 3.70 -12.44
N CYS A 397 -9.91 4.02 -11.74
CA CYS A 397 -10.10 3.61 -10.37
C CYS A 397 -11.36 2.75 -10.25
N GLU A 398 -11.24 1.62 -9.57
CA GLU A 398 -12.35 0.70 -9.34
C GLU A 398 -12.90 0.83 -7.91
N PHE A 399 -14.24 0.71 -7.82
CA PHE A 399 -15.02 0.78 -6.60
C PHE A 399 -15.82 -0.51 -6.43
N ILE A 400 -15.44 -1.33 -5.47
CA ILE A 400 -16.08 -2.62 -5.22
C ILE A 400 -17.48 -2.41 -4.69
N LYS A 401 -18.46 -3.09 -5.27
CA LYS A 401 -19.87 -3.03 -4.85
C LYS A 401 -20.40 -4.43 -4.54
N LYS A 402 -21.10 -4.55 -3.40
CA LYS A 402 -21.75 -5.83 -3.02
C LYS A 402 -23.02 -6.09 -3.83
N GLY A 403 -23.77 -5.02 -4.15
CA GLY A 403 -25.02 -5.06 -4.90
C GLY A 403 -24.81 -5.01 -6.41
N LYS A 404 -25.88 -5.29 -7.16
CA LYS A 404 -25.90 -5.26 -8.64
C LYS A 404 -26.63 -4.04 -9.20
N GLU A 405 -27.26 -3.23 -8.34
CA GLU A 405 -28.20 -2.19 -8.74
C GLU A 405 -27.55 -0.84 -9.07
N SER A 406 -26.33 -0.59 -8.62
CA SER A 406 -25.65 0.67 -8.93
C SER A 406 -25.32 0.76 -10.42
N VAL A 407 -25.52 1.94 -11.00
CA VAL A 407 -25.23 2.20 -12.41
C VAL A 407 -23.77 1.89 -12.76
N GLY A 408 -23.54 1.23 -13.89
CA GLY A 408 -22.16 0.88 -14.32
C GLY A 408 -21.53 -0.31 -13.58
N VAL A 409 -22.22 -0.94 -12.62
CA VAL A 409 -21.72 -2.14 -11.94
C VAL A 409 -21.72 -3.34 -12.88
N ALA A 410 -20.63 -4.04 -12.92
CA ALA A 410 -20.48 -5.33 -13.58
C ALA A 410 -19.32 -6.13 -12.99
N ARG A 411 -19.28 -7.43 -13.28
CA ARG A 411 -18.06 -8.23 -13.02
C ARG A 411 -17.01 -7.87 -14.05
N GLN A 412 -15.98 -7.18 -13.61
CA GLN A 412 -14.86 -6.72 -14.44
C GLN A 412 -13.56 -6.82 -13.68
N TYR A 413 -12.43 -6.72 -14.38
CA TYR A 413 -11.13 -6.76 -13.73
C TYR A 413 -10.97 -5.56 -12.79
N CYS A 414 -10.65 -5.84 -11.54
CA CYS A 414 -10.40 -4.85 -10.50
C CYS A 414 -8.90 -4.82 -10.20
N GLY A 415 -8.22 -3.75 -10.60
CA GLY A 415 -6.76 -3.62 -10.47
C GLY A 415 -6.28 -3.71 -9.03
N SER A 416 -7.00 -3.08 -8.09
CA SER A 416 -6.66 -3.10 -6.67
C SER A 416 -6.75 -4.49 -6.01
N MET A 417 -7.61 -5.38 -6.58
CA MET A 417 -7.77 -6.76 -6.09
C MET A 417 -6.99 -7.78 -6.91
N GLY A 418 -6.47 -7.39 -8.08
CA GLY A 418 -5.77 -8.30 -9.00
C GLY A 418 -6.65 -9.39 -9.62
N LYS A 419 -7.98 -9.29 -9.54
CA LYS A 419 -8.95 -10.30 -10.01
C LYS A 419 -10.22 -9.68 -10.57
N VAL A 420 -11.09 -10.51 -11.15
CA VAL A 420 -12.43 -10.09 -11.60
C VAL A 420 -13.37 -10.00 -10.40
N GLU A 421 -13.87 -8.79 -10.15
CA GLU A 421 -14.81 -8.50 -9.05
C GLU A 421 -16.01 -7.71 -9.55
N ASN A 422 -17.08 -7.69 -8.72
CA ASN A 422 -18.25 -6.86 -8.97
C ASN A 422 -17.93 -5.42 -8.54
N CYS A 423 -17.69 -4.55 -9.52
CA CYS A 423 -17.27 -3.17 -9.24
C CYS A 423 -17.80 -2.19 -10.27
N GLN A 424 -17.83 -0.92 -9.89
CA GLN A 424 -17.86 0.23 -10.80
C GLN A 424 -16.44 0.63 -11.14
N SER A 425 -16.22 1.24 -12.29
CA SER A 425 -14.93 1.79 -12.68
C SER A 425 -15.11 3.20 -13.21
N GLY A 426 -14.30 4.13 -12.71
CA GLY A 426 -14.19 5.49 -13.24
C GLY A 426 -12.89 5.68 -14.01
N VAL A 427 -12.91 6.47 -15.06
CA VAL A 427 -11.72 6.99 -15.73
C VAL A 427 -11.47 8.39 -15.22
N PHE A 428 -10.28 8.64 -14.72
CA PHE A 428 -9.90 9.89 -14.09
C PHE A 428 -8.76 10.55 -14.85
N VAL A 429 -8.80 11.88 -14.91
CA VAL A 429 -7.67 12.69 -15.35
C VAL A 429 -7.23 13.53 -14.18
N GLY A 430 -5.96 13.44 -13.83
CA GLY A 430 -5.29 14.24 -12.83
C GLY A 430 -4.19 15.10 -13.45
N TYR A 431 -3.62 15.95 -12.63
CA TYR A 431 -2.46 16.76 -12.97
C TYR A 431 -1.41 16.67 -11.89
N SER A 432 -0.16 16.69 -12.27
CA SER A 432 0.97 16.74 -11.35
C SER A 432 2.07 17.67 -11.84
N SER A 433 2.69 18.36 -10.92
CA SER A 433 3.83 19.25 -11.16
C SER A 433 4.76 19.25 -9.95
N LYS A 434 5.82 20.05 -9.99
CA LYS A 434 6.66 20.31 -8.81
C LYS A 434 5.95 21.09 -7.70
N LYS A 435 4.81 21.73 -8.01
CA LYS A 435 4.04 22.55 -7.05
C LYS A 435 2.97 21.74 -6.33
N GLY A 436 2.49 20.65 -6.91
CA GLY A 436 1.45 19.81 -6.33
C GLY A 436 0.75 18.93 -7.37
N TYR A 437 -0.28 18.25 -6.93
CA TYR A 437 -1.07 17.34 -7.76
C TYR A 437 -2.54 17.35 -7.33
N ALA A 438 -3.44 17.06 -8.26
CA ALA A 438 -4.87 16.91 -8.01
C ALA A 438 -5.57 16.07 -9.07
N LEU A 439 -6.74 15.52 -8.74
CA LEU A 439 -7.69 15.03 -9.73
C LEU A 439 -8.41 16.24 -10.35
N LEU A 440 -8.57 16.25 -11.67
CA LEU A 440 -9.17 17.38 -12.40
C LEU A 440 -10.58 17.06 -12.91
N THR A 441 -10.80 15.84 -13.38
CA THR A 441 -12.06 15.40 -13.96
C THR A 441 -12.16 13.87 -13.92
N CYS A 442 -13.39 13.37 -13.96
CA CYS A 442 -13.62 11.93 -14.05
C CYS A 442 -14.90 11.64 -14.84
N ARG A 443 -15.00 10.38 -15.30
CA ARG A 443 -16.24 9.88 -15.89
C ARG A 443 -16.42 8.39 -15.53
N LEU A 444 -17.68 8.05 -15.16
CA LEU A 444 -18.04 6.67 -14.92
C LEU A 444 -17.94 5.86 -16.22
N TYR A 445 -17.26 4.74 -16.17
CA TYR A 445 -17.23 3.77 -17.26
C TYR A 445 -18.49 2.90 -17.21
N MET A 446 -19.24 2.89 -18.31
CA MET A 446 -20.41 2.02 -18.48
C MET A 446 -20.01 0.75 -19.23
N PRO A 447 -19.96 -0.42 -18.57
CA PRO A 447 -19.63 -1.68 -19.24
C PRO A 447 -20.60 -2.01 -20.38
N LYS A 448 -20.10 -2.66 -21.44
CA LYS A 448 -20.88 -2.96 -22.66
C LYS A 448 -22.21 -3.69 -22.37
N ILE A 449 -22.25 -4.51 -21.32
CA ILE A 449 -23.47 -5.25 -20.93
C ILE A 449 -24.63 -4.30 -20.55
N TRP A 450 -24.34 -3.11 -20.05
CA TRP A 450 -25.35 -2.12 -19.71
C TRP A 450 -26.11 -1.59 -20.94
N PHE A 451 -25.58 -1.79 -22.16
CA PHE A 451 -26.23 -1.38 -23.42
C PHE A 451 -26.97 -2.53 -24.09
N SER A 452 -27.03 -3.72 -23.46
CA SER A 452 -27.86 -4.83 -23.96
C SER A 452 -29.34 -4.58 -23.66
N PRO A 453 -30.25 -5.22 -24.42
CA PRO A 453 -31.71 -5.13 -24.18
C PRO A 453 -32.13 -5.53 -22.76
N GLU A 454 -31.43 -6.49 -22.15
CA GLU A 454 -31.71 -7.01 -20.81
C GLU A 454 -31.51 -5.94 -19.72
N TYR A 455 -30.69 -4.93 -19.98
CA TYR A 455 -30.41 -3.83 -19.06
C TYR A 455 -31.21 -2.56 -19.36
N GLU A 456 -32.13 -2.57 -20.32
CA GLU A 456 -32.91 -1.39 -20.72
C GLU A 456 -33.72 -0.84 -19.54
N GLN A 457 -34.51 -1.70 -18.86
CA GLN A 457 -35.30 -1.28 -17.71
C GLN A 457 -34.40 -0.73 -16.59
N ARG A 458 -33.26 -1.40 -16.33
CA ARG A 458 -32.30 -0.95 -15.31
C ARG A 458 -31.70 0.41 -15.66
N ARG A 459 -31.43 0.72 -16.93
CA ARG A 459 -30.98 2.06 -17.35
C ARG A 459 -32.05 3.11 -17.04
N LYS A 460 -33.33 2.83 -17.35
CA LYS A 460 -34.44 3.72 -17.05
C LYS A 460 -34.59 3.97 -15.55
N ASP A 461 -34.58 2.91 -14.75
CA ASP A 461 -34.71 2.99 -13.29
C ASP A 461 -33.58 3.76 -12.62
N ASN A 462 -32.40 3.73 -13.22
CA ASN A 462 -31.21 4.43 -12.75
C ASN A 462 -30.97 5.77 -13.45
N LEU A 463 -31.93 6.29 -14.19
CA LEU A 463 -31.88 7.60 -14.85
C LEU A 463 -30.67 7.78 -15.80
N VAL A 464 -30.23 6.71 -16.44
CA VAL A 464 -29.14 6.76 -17.43
C VAL A 464 -29.65 7.51 -18.68
N PRO A 465 -28.93 8.53 -19.19
CA PRO A 465 -29.34 9.27 -20.36
C PRO A 465 -29.59 8.35 -21.58
N GLU A 466 -30.71 8.56 -22.29
CA GLU A 466 -31.09 7.70 -23.44
C GLU A 466 -30.10 7.83 -24.60
N ASN A 467 -29.47 8.99 -24.76
CA ASN A 467 -28.48 9.25 -25.80
C ASN A 467 -27.07 8.76 -25.46
N LEU A 468 -26.87 8.17 -24.26
CA LEU A 468 -25.58 7.63 -23.89
C LEU A 468 -25.24 6.40 -24.74
N THR A 469 -24.09 6.41 -25.40
CA THR A 469 -23.57 5.31 -26.20
C THR A 469 -22.40 4.65 -25.51
N PHE A 470 -22.14 3.39 -25.87
CA PHE A 470 -20.99 2.68 -25.34
C PHE A 470 -19.69 3.31 -25.77
N GLN A 471 -18.83 3.57 -24.79
CA GLN A 471 -17.46 4.02 -24.99
C GLN A 471 -16.49 3.12 -24.21
N THR A 472 -15.34 2.84 -24.80
CA THR A 472 -14.24 2.17 -24.11
C THR A 472 -13.56 3.13 -23.13
N LYS A 473 -12.86 2.61 -22.11
CA LYS A 473 -12.06 3.43 -21.20
C LYS A 473 -11.06 4.31 -21.96
N LEU A 474 -10.50 3.83 -23.08
CA LEU A 474 -9.56 4.58 -23.93
C LEU A 474 -10.23 5.79 -24.62
N GLN A 475 -11.47 5.62 -25.12
CA GLN A 475 -12.23 6.72 -25.72
C GLN A 475 -12.60 7.78 -24.68
N ILE A 476 -13.07 7.35 -23.49
CA ILE A 476 -13.37 8.26 -22.39
C ILE A 476 -12.10 9.03 -21.98
N ALA A 477 -10.97 8.34 -21.85
CA ALA A 477 -9.70 8.96 -21.50
C ALA A 477 -9.27 10.05 -22.51
N LEU A 478 -9.40 9.77 -23.81
CA LEU A 478 -9.09 10.75 -24.87
C LEU A 478 -9.99 11.98 -24.80
N GLU A 479 -11.29 11.78 -24.58
CA GLU A 479 -12.23 12.91 -24.42
C GLU A 479 -11.88 13.78 -23.22
N LEU A 480 -11.63 13.17 -22.05
CA LEU A 480 -11.28 13.89 -20.84
C LEU A 480 -9.94 14.62 -20.96
N ILE A 481 -8.92 13.98 -21.54
CA ILE A 481 -7.63 14.63 -21.80
C ILE A 481 -7.79 15.84 -22.74
N ASN A 482 -8.58 15.70 -23.82
CA ASN A 482 -8.86 16.79 -24.74
C ASN A 482 -9.65 17.92 -24.06
N LYS A 483 -10.65 17.59 -23.21
CA LYS A 483 -11.40 18.58 -22.39
C LYS A 483 -10.42 19.41 -21.55
N ILE A 484 -9.53 18.77 -20.81
CA ILE A 484 -8.53 19.48 -19.99
C ILE A 484 -7.56 20.30 -20.85
N ALA A 485 -7.06 19.77 -21.96
CA ALA A 485 -6.15 20.48 -22.84
C ALA A 485 -6.80 21.75 -23.44
N GLN A 486 -8.11 21.72 -23.72
CA GLN A 486 -8.88 22.87 -24.25
C GLN A 486 -9.06 23.99 -23.24
N THR A 487 -9.14 23.71 -21.93
CA THR A 487 -9.26 24.73 -20.89
C THR A 487 -8.03 25.65 -20.82
N LYS A 488 -6.86 25.14 -21.20
CA LYS A 488 -5.55 25.81 -21.05
C LYS A 488 -5.17 26.20 -19.63
N LEU A 489 -5.94 25.74 -18.63
CA LEU A 489 -5.69 26.03 -17.21
C LEU A 489 -4.46 25.27 -16.68
N PHE A 490 -4.18 24.12 -17.23
CA PHE A 490 -3.10 23.23 -16.79
C PHE A 490 -2.09 23.01 -17.92
N PRO A 491 -1.16 23.95 -18.12
CA PRO A 491 -0.07 23.75 -19.08
C PRO A 491 0.73 22.53 -18.67
N ALA A 492 1.08 21.70 -19.63
CA ALA A 492 1.82 20.47 -19.37
C ALA A 492 2.74 20.14 -20.54
N LYS A 493 3.87 19.56 -20.21
CA LYS A 493 4.82 19.01 -21.17
C LYS A 493 4.52 17.55 -21.50
N TRP A 494 3.90 16.85 -20.55
CA TRP A 494 3.74 15.41 -20.58
C TRP A 494 2.27 14.96 -20.43
N ILE A 495 1.95 13.82 -21.03
CA ILE A 495 0.76 13.04 -20.71
C ILE A 495 1.24 11.69 -20.18
N GLY A 496 0.86 11.35 -18.95
CA GLY A 496 1.19 10.12 -18.24
C GLY A 496 0.03 9.13 -18.21
N CYS A 497 0.29 7.84 -18.44
CA CYS A 497 -0.71 6.80 -18.30
C CYS A 497 -0.10 5.47 -17.85
N ASP A 498 -0.93 4.60 -17.25
CA ASP A 498 -0.57 3.24 -16.88
C ASP A 498 -0.50 2.30 -18.09
N ALA A 499 -0.17 1.02 -17.84
CA ALA A 499 -0.04 0.03 -18.89
C ALA A 499 -1.38 -0.39 -19.54
N THR A 500 -2.51 -0.04 -18.95
CA THR A 500 -3.84 -0.27 -19.54
C THR A 500 -4.05 0.62 -20.76
N PHE A 501 -3.66 1.88 -20.64
CA PHE A 501 -3.72 2.87 -21.73
C PHE A 501 -2.45 2.83 -22.59
N GLY A 502 -1.29 2.74 -21.96
CA GLY A 502 0.00 2.82 -22.64
C GLY A 502 0.35 1.63 -23.54
N SER A 503 -0.31 0.49 -23.37
CA SER A 503 -0.15 -0.66 -24.26
C SER A 503 -0.94 -0.53 -25.57
N ASP A 504 -1.85 0.45 -25.68
CA ASP A 504 -2.62 0.71 -26.90
C ASP A 504 -1.95 1.82 -27.73
N ILE A 505 -1.35 1.44 -28.85
CA ILE A 505 -0.62 2.36 -29.70
C ILE A 505 -1.57 3.38 -30.37
N HIS A 506 -2.81 3.01 -30.69
CA HIS A 506 -3.78 3.95 -31.27
C HIS A 506 -4.17 5.03 -30.28
N PHE A 507 -4.35 4.67 -29.02
CA PHE A 507 -4.56 5.64 -27.97
C PHE A 507 -3.40 6.65 -27.91
N LEU A 508 -2.16 6.16 -27.88
CA LEU A 508 -0.97 7.01 -27.82
C LEU A 508 -0.82 7.93 -29.05
N GLU A 509 -1.20 7.47 -30.23
CA GLU A 509 -1.18 8.26 -31.47
C GLU A 509 -2.32 9.28 -31.55
N SER A 510 -3.41 9.05 -30.81
CA SER A 510 -4.59 9.91 -30.76
C SER A 510 -4.48 11.02 -29.71
N LEU A 511 -3.44 11.00 -28.87
CA LEU A 511 -3.23 12.04 -27.88
C LEU A 511 -3.06 13.44 -28.53
N PRO A 512 -3.49 14.53 -27.86
CA PRO A 512 -3.40 15.86 -28.41
C PRO A 512 -1.96 16.23 -28.76
N LYS A 513 -1.81 16.94 -29.88
CA LYS A 513 -0.51 17.44 -30.36
C LYS A 513 0.06 18.48 -29.40
N GLY A 514 1.39 18.53 -29.30
CA GLY A 514 2.09 19.47 -28.43
C GLY A 514 2.55 18.88 -27.10
N TYR A 515 2.09 17.67 -26.77
CA TYR A 515 2.52 16.92 -25.58
C TYR A 515 3.43 15.76 -25.93
N TYR A 516 4.36 15.47 -25.04
CA TYR A 516 5.05 14.19 -25.03
C TYR A 516 4.31 13.22 -24.14
N TYR A 517 4.16 11.97 -24.54
CA TYR A 517 3.63 10.97 -23.61
C TYR A 517 4.75 10.26 -22.85
N PHE A 518 4.44 9.84 -21.64
CA PHE A 518 5.21 8.91 -20.83
C PHE A 518 4.25 7.82 -20.36
N ALA A 519 4.22 6.71 -21.10
CA ALA A 519 3.19 5.68 -21.00
C ALA A 519 3.80 4.37 -20.51
N ASP A 520 3.35 3.87 -19.36
CA ASP A 520 3.81 2.57 -18.88
C ASP A 520 3.31 1.47 -19.82
N VAL A 521 4.12 0.43 -19.99
CA VAL A 521 3.80 -0.73 -20.82
C VAL A 521 4.08 -2.03 -20.06
N ARG A 522 3.40 -3.09 -20.47
CA ARG A 522 3.57 -4.41 -19.86
C ARG A 522 4.93 -5.00 -20.17
N SER A 523 5.48 -5.81 -19.27
CA SER A 523 6.79 -6.45 -19.42
C SER A 523 6.92 -7.37 -20.65
N ASN A 524 5.80 -7.88 -21.15
CA ASN A 524 5.72 -8.72 -22.37
C ASN A 524 5.49 -7.93 -23.65
N THR A 525 5.45 -6.59 -23.60
CA THR A 525 5.32 -5.73 -24.78
C THR A 525 6.49 -5.97 -25.72
N LYS A 526 6.17 -6.18 -27.01
CA LYS A 526 7.15 -6.52 -28.04
C LYS A 526 7.65 -5.29 -28.80
N VAL A 527 8.95 -5.24 -29.04
CA VAL A 527 9.60 -4.15 -29.80
C VAL A 527 10.74 -4.68 -30.67
N PHE A 528 11.12 -3.89 -31.66
CA PHE A 528 12.34 -4.10 -32.47
C PHE A 528 13.40 -3.08 -32.05
N LEU A 529 14.64 -3.50 -31.89
CA LEU A 529 15.78 -2.61 -31.63
C LEU A 529 16.23 -1.81 -32.85
N LYS A 530 16.04 -2.39 -34.04
CA LYS A 530 16.24 -1.75 -35.34
C LYS A 530 14.98 -2.02 -36.15
N ARG A 531 14.61 -1.08 -37.04
CA ARG A 531 13.45 -1.27 -37.90
C ARG A 531 13.75 -2.38 -38.91
N PRO A 532 13.00 -3.48 -38.87
CA PRO A 532 13.14 -4.53 -39.87
C PRO A 532 12.51 -4.10 -41.20
N ASN A 533 12.94 -4.70 -42.29
CA ASN A 533 12.32 -4.51 -43.57
C ASN A 533 11.00 -5.30 -43.66
N VAL A 534 10.01 -4.64 -44.24
CA VAL A 534 8.68 -5.22 -44.49
C VAL A 534 8.35 -5.18 -45.96
N TYR A 535 7.57 -6.10 -46.44
CA TYR A 535 7.13 -6.17 -47.83
C TYR A 535 5.66 -6.59 -47.92
N LEU A 536 5.03 -6.24 -49.01
CA LEU A 536 3.73 -6.78 -49.39
C LEU A 536 3.96 -8.04 -50.24
N PRO A 537 3.50 -9.22 -49.78
CA PRO A 537 3.70 -10.44 -50.57
C PRO A 537 3.15 -10.31 -51.96
N PRO A 538 3.88 -10.79 -52.98
CA PRO A 538 3.41 -10.75 -54.38
C PRO A 538 2.14 -11.59 -54.53
N TYR A 539 1.24 -11.12 -55.40
CA TYR A 539 0.03 -11.87 -55.71
C TYR A 539 0.38 -13.11 -56.54
N LYS A 540 -0.02 -14.28 -56.03
CA LYS A 540 0.29 -15.59 -56.71
C LYS A 540 -0.69 -15.98 -57.79
N GLY A 541 -1.55 -15.07 -58.29
CA GLY A 541 -2.51 -15.34 -59.38
C GLY A 541 -3.77 -16.07 -58.94
N ARG A 542 -3.88 -16.57 -57.71
CA ARG A 542 -5.06 -17.27 -57.17
C ARG A 542 -5.43 -16.76 -55.79
N GLY A 543 -6.71 -16.65 -55.47
CA GLY A 543 -7.24 -16.21 -54.17
C GLY A 543 -7.24 -14.67 -54.01
N ARG A 544 -7.45 -14.19 -52.76
CA ARG A 544 -7.51 -12.76 -52.44
C ARG A 544 -6.12 -12.13 -52.53
N ARG A 545 -6.01 -10.98 -53.14
CA ARG A 545 -4.75 -10.21 -53.19
C ARG A 545 -4.26 -9.93 -51.77
N PRO A 546 -2.96 -10.16 -51.46
CA PRO A 546 -2.37 -9.79 -50.20
C PRO A 546 -2.56 -8.29 -49.89
N LYS A 547 -3.07 -7.96 -48.73
CA LYS A 547 -3.24 -6.58 -48.26
C LYS A 547 -2.43 -6.28 -47.00
N ARG A 548 -1.82 -7.32 -46.40
CA ARG A 548 -1.05 -7.18 -45.17
C ARG A 548 0.44 -7.27 -45.45
N LEU A 549 1.18 -6.31 -44.92
CA LEU A 549 2.62 -6.36 -44.89
C LEU A 549 3.11 -7.54 -44.06
N GLN A 550 4.27 -8.06 -44.37
CA GLN A 550 4.98 -9.12 -43.65
C GLN A 550 6.44 -8.72 -43.49
N LEU A 551 7.11 -9.29 -42.48
CA LEU A 551 8.56 -9.17 -42.39
C LEU A 551 9.21 -9.91 -43.53
N LEU A 552 10.28 -9.35 -44.12
CA LEU A 552 11.13 -10.10 -45.05
C LEU A 552 11.68 -11.34 -44.31
N PRO A 553 11.91 -12.45 -45.04
CA PRO A 553 12.68 -13.56 -44.50
C PRO A 553 14.00 -13.05 -43.90
N ASP A 554 14.51 -13.68 -42.88
CA ASP A 554 15.76 -13.34 -42.16
C ASP A 554 15.76 -12.03 -41.37
N GLN A 555 14.63 -11.34 -41.26
CA GLN A 555 14.54 -10.18 -40.39
C GLN A 555 14.37 -10.60 -38.90
N PRO A 556 14.98 -9.84 -37.98
CA PRO A 556 14.88 -10.15 -36.54
C PRO A 556 13.44 -10.11 -36.07
N GLN A 557 13.07 -11.09 -35.25
CA GLN A 557 11.76 -11.12 -34.58
C GLN A 557 11.71 -10.08 -33.46
N PRO A 558 10.51 -9.57 -33.12
CA PRO A 558 10.38 -8.61 -32.03
C PRO A 558 10.66 -9.28 -30.68
N GLN A 559 11.40 -8.58 -29.83
CA GLN A 559 11.76 -9.01 -28.48
C GLN A 559 10.85 -8.37 -27.43
N THR A 560 10.65 -9.00 -26.29
CA THR A 560 9.92 -8.38 -25.20
C THR A 560 10.78 -7.29 -24.53
N VAL A 561 10.17 -6.26 -24.00
CA VAL A 561 10.91 -5.21 -23.27
C VAL A 561 11.64 -5.78 -22.06
N SER A 562 11.10 -6.85 -21.44
CA SER A 562 11.77 -7.56 -20.34
C SER A 562 13.04 -8.30 -20.79
N ASP A 563 13.06 -8.92 -21.99
CA ASP A 563 14.25 -9.59 -22.52
C ASP A 563 15.33 -8.56 -22.88
N ILE A 564 14.91 -7.40 -23.42
CA ILE A 564 15.83 -6.30 -23.69
C ILE A 564 16.47 -5.78 -22.40
N ALA A 565 15.70 -5.63 -21.33
CA ALA A 565 16.22 -5.16 -20.05
C ALA A 565 17.28 -6.10 -19.45
N ARG A 566 17.16 -7.39 -19.74
CA ARG A 566 18.13 -8.43 -19.33
C ARG A 566 19.38 -8.50 -20.20
N SER A 567 19.34 -7.90 -21.36
CA SER A 567 20.45 -7.94 -22.30
C SER A 567 21.56 -6.95 -21.93
N THR A 568 22.78 -7.18 -22.43
CA THR A 568 23.94 -6.28 -22.28
C THR A 568 23.77 -4.95 -23.03
N LYS A 569 22.68 -4.78 -23.79
CA LYS A 569 22.38 -3.55 -24.53
C LYS A 569 21.90 -2.40 -23.64
N CYS A 570 21.41 -2.70 -22.44
CA CYS A 570 21.00 -1.70 -21.46
C CYS A 570 22.19 -1.10 -20.73
N ARG A 571 22.39 0.21 -20.89
CA ARG A 571 23.37 0.98 -20.11
C ARG A 571 22.65 1.57 -18.90
N TRP A 572 22.80 0.93 -17.77
CA TRP A 572 22.18 1.34 -16.51
C TRP A 572 22.91 2.54 -15.91
N LYS A 573 22.13 3.50 -15.42
CA LYS A 573 22.62 4.66 -14.67
C LYS A 573 21.87 4.74 -13.36
N PRO A 574 22.57 4.78 -12.22
CA PRO A 574 21.94 5.05 -10.94
C PRO A 574 21.49 6.52 -10.90
N VAL A 575 20.31 6.76 -10.34
CA VAL A 575 19.71 8.09 -10.22
C VAL A 575 18.95 8.20 -8.90
N VAL A 576 18.96 9.40 -8.33
CA VAL A 576 18.04 9.80 -7.26
C VAL A 576 16.86 10.49 -7.94
N LEU A 577 15.70 9.87 -7.90
CA LEU A 577 14.51 10.33 -8.62
C LEU A 577 13.81 11.48 -7.90
N ALA A 578 13.57 11.32 -6.61
CA ALA A 578 12.88 12.29 -5.77
C ALA A 578 13.26 12.10 -4.31
N GLU A 579 12.92 13.06 -3.46
CA GLU A 579 12.89 12.87 -2.01
C GLU A 579 11.60 12.17 -1.60
N GLY A 580 11.73 11.15 -0.78
CA GLY A 580 10.61 10.51 -0.12
C GLY A 580 10.64 10.83 1.37
N ALA A 581 9.54 10.67 2.06
CA ALA A 581 9.44 10.87 3.52
C ALA A 581 10.47 10.07 4.35
N LYS A 582 11.15 9.12 3.74
CA LYS A 582 12.12 8.19 4.37
C LYS A 582 13.52 8.25 3.76
N GLY A 583 13.79 9.29 3.01
CA GLY A 583 15.03 9.47 2.28
C GLY A 583 14.85 9.39 0.77
N PRO A 584 15.95 9.54 0.02
CA PRO A 584 15.90 9.64 -1.42
C PRO A 584 15.34 8.38 -2.09
N ILE A 585 14.44 8.58 -3.05
CA ILE A 585 13.94 7.51 -3.92
C ILE A 585 14.98 7.27 -5.00
N VAL A 586 15.68 6.16 -4.87
CA VAL A 586 16.77 5.77 -5.77
C VAL A 586 16.32 4.68 -6.74
N ALA A 587 16.88 4.70 -7.95
CA ALA A 587 16.64 3.65 -8.93
C ALA A 587 17.81 3.58 -9.92
N GLU A 588 17.88 2.49 -10.68
CA GLU A 588 18.70 2.42 -11.87
C GLU A 588 17.82 2.59 -13.09
N VAL A 589 18.24 3.41 -14.03
CA VAL A 589 17.50 3.68 -15.27
C VAL A 589 18.33 3.38 -16.50
N ALA A 590 17.65 2.90 -17.52
CA ALA A 590 18.21 2.75 -18.86
C ALA A 590 17.20 3.26 -19.89
N ARG A 591 17.69 3.72 -21.05
CA ARG A 591 16.82 4.08 -22.17
C ARG A 591 17.39 3.65 -23.50
N LEU A 592 16.52 3.23 -24.39
CA LEU A 592 16.88 2.82 -25.76
C LEU A 592 15.85 3.37 -26.75
N ARG A 593 16.28 3.61 -27.99
CA ARG A 593 15.32 3.86 -29.09
C ARG A 593 14.89 2.52 -29.65
N VAL A 594 13.58 2.32 -29.71
CA VAL A 594 12.96 1.07 -30.17
C VAL A 594 11.81 1.35 -31.11
N TYR A 595 11.46 0.38 -31.94
CA TYR A 595 10.25 0.43 -32.76
C TYR A 595 9.19 -0.50 -32.11
N PRO A 596 8.08 0.03 -31.57
CA PRO A 596 7.00 -0.81 -31.04
C PRO A 596 6.52 -1.79 -32.09
N SER A 597 6.26 -3.03 -31.68
CA SER A 597 5.70 -4.06 -32.56
C SER A 597 4.20 -4.12 -32.42
N ARG A 598 3.51 -4.10 -33.55
CA ARG A 598 2.08 -4.34 -33.65
C ARG A 598 1.82 -5.47 -34.64
N ASP A 599 1.09 -6.50 -34.21
CA ASP A 599 0.81 -7.69 -35.03
C ASP A 599 2.07 -8.30 -35.68
N GLY A 600 3.21 -8.21 -34.97
CA GLY A 600 4.50 -8.68 -35.44
C GLY A 600 5.23 -7.74 -36.40
N LEU A 601 4.69 -6.56 -36.71
CA LEU A 601 5.28 -5.57 -37.62
C LEU A 601 5.78 -4.35 -36.86
N PRO A 602 6.85 -3.68 -37.33
CA PRO A 602 7.35 -2.46 -36.67
C PRO A 602 6.46 -1.27 -36.98
N LYS A 603 6.35 -0.35 -36.04
CA LYS A 603 5.84 0.99 -36.28
C LYS A 603 6.82 1.82 -37.09
N ASP A 604 6.32 2.86 -37.79
CA ASP A 604 7.12 3.69 -38.65
C ASP A 604 8.14 4.54 -37.88
N SER A 605 7.74 5.08 -36.75
CA SER A 605 8.57 5.98 -35.94
C SER A 605 9.08 5.28 -34.67
N PRO A 606 10.36 5.46 -34.34
CA PRO A 606 10.91 4.93 -33.10
C PRO A 606 10.49 5.78 -31.91
N VAL A 607 10.31 5.11 -30.78
CA VAL A 607 10.04 5.74 -29.48
C VAL A 607 11.17 5.45 -28.50
N TRP A 608 11.22 6.17 -27.42
CA TRP A 608 12.05 5.78 -26.29
C TRP A 608 11.38 4.63 -25.53
N LEU A 609 12.13 3.58 -25.26
CA LEU A 609 11.88 2.63 -24.20
C LEU A 609 12.68 3.09 -22.99
N PHE A 610 12.02 3.57 -21.97
CA PHE A 610 12.58 3.90 -20.67
C PHE A 610 12.36 2.72 -19.73
N ILE A 611 13.41 2.30 -19.04
CA ILE A 611 13.40 1.17 -18.14
C ILE A 611 13.89 1.68 -16.79
N ARG A 612 13.09 1.47 -15.75
CA ARG A 612 13.43 1.77 -14.38
C ARG A 612 13.49 0.49 -13.58
N ARG A 613 14.60 0.29 -12.87
CA ARG A 613 14.79 -0.80 -11.92
C ARG A 613 14.85 -0.22 -10.52
N ASN A 614 13.86 -0.56 -9.70
CA ASN A 614 13.79 -0.15 -8.30
C ASN A 614 14.76 -0.99 -7.44
N PRO A 615 15.10 -0.55 -6.21
CA PRO A 615 15.99 -1.29 -5.31
C PRO A 615 15.50 -2.70 -4.94
N ASP A 616 14.17 -2.92 -4.95
CA ASP A 616 13.55 -4.22 -4.74
C ASP A 616 13.64 -5.17 -5.94
N GLY A 617 14.31 -4.74 -7.02
CA GLY A 617 14.46 -5.47 -8.27
C GLY A 617 13.24 -5.37 -9.21
N GLN A 618 12.15 -4.71 -8.80
CA GLN A 618 11.00 -4.50 -9.67
C GLN A 618 11.39 -3.62 -10.86
N MET A 619 11.00 -4.04 -12.06
CA MET A 619 11.22 -3.27 -13.28
C MET A 619 9.92 -2.64 -13.77
N LYS A 620 9.97 -1.35 -14.11
CA LYS A 620 8.92 -0.62 -14.84
C LYS A 620 9.42 -0.27 -16.23
N PHE A 621 8.53 -0.36 -17.19
CA PHE A 621 8.80 -0.12 -18.61
C PHE A 621 7.85 0.96 -19.09
N SER A 622 8.39 1.97 -19.79
CA SER A 622 7.56 3.06 -20.30
C SER A 622 8.00 3.43 -21.72
N PHE A 623 7.03 3.77 -22.58
CA PHE A 623 7.29 4.37 -23.87
C PHE A 623 7.19 5.89 -23.81
N SER A 624 7.97 6.58 -24.64
CA SER A 624 7.83 8.01 -24.84
C SER A 624 8.16 8.43 -26.28
N ASN A 625 7.33 9.30 -26.85
CA ASN A 625 7.56 9.94 -28.14
C ASN A 625 8.49 11.16 -28.08
N ALA A 626 9.08 11.43 -26.92
CA ALA A 626 10.00 12.54 -26.74
C ALA A 626 11.13 12.53 -27.78
N PRO A 627 11.66 13.71 -28.21
CA PRO A 627 12.66 13.81 -29.22
C PRO A 627 13.98 13.12 -28.84
N LYS A 628 14.84 12.85 -29.84
CA LYS A 628 16.10 12.13 -29.62
C LYS A 628 17.03 12.82 -28.63
N ASN A 629 17.01 14.13 -28.58
CA ASN A 629 17.85 14.97 -27.73
C ASN A 629 17.24 15.21 -26.32
N MET A 630 16.08 14.60 -25.98
CA MET A 630 15.49 14.75 -24.66
C MET A 630 16.49 14.30 -23.58
N PRO A 631 16.79 15.15 -22.57
CA PRO A 631 17.67 14.78 -21.47
C PRO A 631 17.13 13.56 -20.68
N LEU A 632 18.02 12.72 -20.18
CA LEU A 632 17.63 11.59 -19.34
C LEU A 632 16.94 12.07 -18.06
N SER A 633 17.42 13.17 -17.47
CA SER A 633 16.84 13.79 -16.28
C SER A 633 15.36 14.16 -16.45
N GLU A 634 14.98 14.67 -17.63
CA GLU A 634 13.58 14.99 -17.92
C GLU A 634 12.70 13.75 -18.00
N MET A 635 13.21 12.66 -18.56
CA MET A 635 12.49 11.39 -18.57
C MET A 635 12.39 10.77 -17.19
N CYS A 636 13.40 10.94 -16.35
CA CYS A 636 13.35 10.51 -14.95
C CYS A 636 12.30 11.31 -14.16
N LYS A 637 12.21 12.64 -14.35
CA LYS A 637 11.14 13.47 -13.79
C LYS A 637 9.76 12.95 -14.22
N ALA A 638 9.56 12.74 -15.53
CA ALA A 638 8.31 12.21 -16.05
C ALA A 638 7.93 10.86 -15.42
N SER A 639 8.91 9.99 -15.17
CA SER A 639 8.68 8.67 -14.55
C SER A 639 8.14 8.73 -13.11
N VAL A 640 8.37 9.84 -12.42
CA VAL A 640 7.90 10.06 -11.05
C VAL A 640 6.57 10.81 -11.05
N MET A 641 6.39 11.75 -11.98
CA MET A 641 5.19 12.60 -12.05
C MET A 641 3.90 11.84 -12.40
N ARG A 642 3.98 10.60 -12.89
CA ARG A 642 2.80 9.76 -13.11
C ARG A 642 2.20 9.21 -11.81
N TRP A 643 3.04 8.93 -10.81
CA TRP A 643 2.59 8.25 -9.57
C TRP A 643 1.58 9.05 -8.72
N PRO A 644 1.58 10.40 -8.64
CA PRO A 644 0.67 11.15 -7.79
C PRO A 644 -0.83 10.89 -8.04
N ILE A 645 -1.26 10.46 -9.22
CA ILE A 645 -2.66 10.09 -9.46
C ILE A 645 -3.07 8.85 -8.64
N GLU A 646 -2.16 7.88 -8.48
CA GLU A 646 -2.38 6.70 -7.63
C GLU A 646 -2.50 7.13 -6.15
N GLN A 647 -1.70 8.11 -5.74
CA GLN A 647 -1.77 8.70 -4.40
C GLN A 647 -3.10 9.42 -4.17
N CYS A 648 -3.62 10.19 -5.15
CA CYS A 648 -4.95 10.79 -5.04
C CYS A 648 -6.04 9.74 -4.80
N PHE A 649 -5.95 8.56 -5.43
CA PHE A 649 -6.92 7.49 -5.21
C PHE A 649 -6.80 6.85 -3.83
N GLU A 650 -5.57 6.67 -3.35
CA GLU A 650 -5.30 6.14 -2.02
C GLU A 650 -5.81 7.10 -0.94
N GLU A 651 -5.44 8.37 -1.00
CA GLU A 651 -5.90 9.41 -0.08
C GLU A 651 -7.43 9.58 -0.15
N GLY A 652 -7.99 9.60 -1.36
CA GLY A 652 -9.44 9.71 -1.57
C GLY A 652 -10.23 8.56 -0.94
N LYS A 653 -9.75 7.33 -1.05
CA LYS A 653 -10.41 6.16 -0.46
C LYS A 653 -10.18 6.06 1.05
N ASP A 654 -8.93 6.20 1.49
CA ASP A 654 -8.56 5.95 2.87
C ASP A 654 -8.96 7.10 3.81
N GLN A 655 -8.87 8.36 3.33
CA GLN A 655 -9.13 9.53 4.16
C GLN A 655 -10.50 10.14 3.93
N LEU A 656 -10.95 10.21 2.66
CA LEU A 656 -12.18 10.90 2.30
C LEU A 656 -13.36 9.95 2.02
N GLY A 657 -13.18 8.63 2.09
CA GLY A 657 -14.24 7.65 1.84
C GLY A 657 -14.78 7.68 0.42
N MET A 658 -13.92 7.91 -0.57
CA MET A 658 -14.27 8.00 -1.98
C MET A 658 -15.02 6.74 -2.51
N ASP A 659 -14.90 5.60 -1.84
CA ASP A 659 -15.56 4.33 -2.15
C ASP A 659 -16.76 4.02 -1.22
N HIS A 660 -17.06 4.89 -0.24
CA HIS A 660 -18.14 4.69 0.73
C HIS A 660 -19.53 5.07 0.19
N TYR A 661 -19.61 5.71 -0.97
CA TYR A 661 -20.90 6.11 -1.52
C TYR A 661 -21.78 4.89 -1.88
N GLU A 662 -23.09 5.03 -1.59
CA GLU A 662 -24.10 3.99 -1.84
C GLU A 662 -25.09 4.38 -2.95
N HIS A 663 -24.79 5.44 -3.64
CA HIS A 663 -25.62 5.99 -4.71
C HIS A 663 -25.79 4.96 -5.85
N ARG A 664 -27.00 4.85 -6.39
CA ARG A 664 -27.34 3.85 -7.42
C ARG A 664 -27.60 4.44 -8.80
N SER A 665 -28.16 5.66 -8.85
CA SER A 665 -28.55 6.31 -10.10
C SER A 665 -27.38 6.91 -10.86
N TRP A 666 -27.62 7.30 -12.11
CA TRP A 666 -26.68 8.09 -12.90
C TRP A 666 -26.41 9.44 -12.20
N PRO A 667 -25.16 9.83 -12.09
CA PRO A 667 -24.77 11.07 -11.45
C PRO A 667 -25.23 12.31 -12.20
#